data_9e8ef918d611fc9ea3b4572f29aa3b1d
#
_entry.id   9e8ef918d611fc9ea3b4572f29aa3b1d
#
_cell.length_a   1.000
_cell.length_b   1.000
_cell.length_c   1.000
_cell.angle_alpha   90.00
_cell.angle_beta   90.00
_cell.angle_gamma   90.00
#
_symmetry.space_group_name_H-M   'P 1'
#
loop_
_entity.id
_entity.type
_entity.pdbx_description
1 polymer ?
#
loop_
_entity_poly.entity_id
_entity_poly.type
_entity_poly.pdbx_seq_one_letter_code
_entity_poly.pdbx_strand_id
1 'polypeptide(L)'
;MEGKTYQSVGQPVRKKDAMALLLGKPAYVDDVTPRDCLVVKVLRSPHAHALIEEIDTSAAMKVPGIAAIFTYRDVPQKRFTMAGQTYPEPSPYDRLILDQRVRFVGDAAAIVAGETEQAVDRALKLIRVRYQVLEAVLDPHEALDGPILVHPEDSWRSLCPVGADNHRNLCASETCSDGDVDQVLAGCPCVVDRVYHTKACNQAMMETFRTYTEMDPYGRLHVVSSTQIVFHVRRILANALDIPKSKIHVEKPRIGGGFGAKQTVVAEVYPALVTWKTGRPAKMIYSREESQIAASPRHEMEVHVRLGATRDGVIRALDVYTLSNTGAYGEHGPTTVGLSGHKSIPLYTGNLEAFRFAYDVVYTNRQSAGAYRGYGATQGIFAVESAVNELADRLGMDPVALREKNMVREGQIMPAYYNEPASACALDKCMERCKELFGWEEKFPVRDMGNGKVRAAGVAMAMQGSGISGVDVGSATIKLSDEGFYNLSIGAADMGTGCDTILAQIAAECLECSVDNIAVFGADSDASPYDSGSYASSTTYVTGKAVEQACTQLKEQICAIAAQLLDCPAGELEFAGDRVRRLDGGGEVTLAEIATKSMCGNPIAVQATSSHTSPVSPPPFMVGMAEVEVDKETGSVEVLDYAAVVDCGTPINPNLARVQTEGGIVQGIGMALFEDVTYNEKGRLLENSFLQYKIPTRLDMGHLKVEFAPSYEPSGPFGAKSIGEIVINTPSPAIAQAVFRATGVWHRELPITPEKVLMGMKDRG
;
A
#
# COMPACT_ATOMS: atom_id res chain seq x y z
N MET A 1 -17.67 -7.19 25.09
CA MET A 1 -18.60 -8.26 24.65
C MET A 1 -17.79 -9.56 24.55
N GLU A 2 -17.39 -10.10 25.67
CA GLU A 2 -16.78 -11.43 25.72
C GLU A 2 -17.89 -12.47 25.55
N GLY A 3 -17.75 -13.36 24.55
CA GLY A 3 -18.60 -14.54 24.41
C GLY A 3 -19.45 -14.70 23.15
N LYS A 4 -19.35 -13.83 22.16
CA LYS A 4 -20.06 -14.07 20.89
C LYS A 4 -19.22 -14.99 19.99
N THR A 5 -19.65 -16.25 19.88
CA THR A 5 -19.04 -17.21 18.95
C THR A 5 -19.60 -16.99 17.56
N TYR A 6 -18.75 -16.65 16.59
CA TYR A 6 -19.12 -16.52 15.18
C TYR A 6 -18.97 -17.84 14.44
N GLN A 7 -19.76 -18.07 13.39
CA GLN A 7 -19.72 -19.29 12.59
C GLN A 7 -18.65 -19.22 11.48
N SER A 8 -18.51 -18.07 10.83
CA SER A 8 -17.59 -17.84 9.71
C SER A 8 -16.49 -16.85 10.07
N VAL A 9 -16.80 -15.77 10.77
CA VAL A 9 -15.84 -14.78 11.24
C VAL A 9 -14.94 -15.38 12.32
N GLY A 10 -13.63 -15.11 12.26
CA GLY A 10 -12.64 -15.70 13.16
C GLY A 10 -12.26 -17.13 12.82
N GLN A 11 -12.81 -17.71 11.75
CA GLN A 11 -12.47 -19.06 11.31
C GLN A 11 -11.39 -19.08 10.23
N PRO A 12 -10.49 -20.09 10.24
CA PRO A 12 -9.41 -20.21 9.26
C PRO A 12 -9.90 -20.81 7.92
N VAL A 13 -10.88 -20.15 7.29
CA VAL A 13 -11.45 -20.60 6.02
C VAL A 13 -10.37 -20.58 4.92
N ARG A 14 -10.36 -21.61 4.08
CA ARG A 14 -9.45 -21.67 2.93
C ARG A 14 -9.77 -20.54 1.93
N LYS A 15 -8.75 -19.95 1.36
CA LYS A 15 -8.90 -18.96 0.29
C LYS A 15 -9.71 -19.56 -0.86
N LYS A 16 -10.78 -18.88 -1.31
CA LYS A 16 -11.75 -19.42 -2.29
C LYS A 16 -11.11 -19.83 -3.61
N ASP A 17 -10.06 -19.17 -4.05
CA ASP A 17 -9.32 -19.45 -5.27
C ASP A 17 -8.08 -20.34 -5.09
N ALA A 18 -7.76 -20.78 -3.87
CA ALA A 18 -6.51 -21.48 -3.56
C ALA A 18 -6.29 -22.71 -4.44
N MET A 19 -7.31 -23.56 -4.60
CA MET A 19 -7.20 -24.79 -5.40
C MET A 19 -7.02 -24.50 -6.88
N ALA A 20 -7.71 -23.49 -7.41
CA ALA A 20 -7.57 -23.10 -8.81
C ALA A 20 -6.13 -22.62 -9.11
N LEU A 21 -5.56 -21.78 -8.23
CA LEU A 21 -4.20 -21.28 -8.37
C LEU A 21 -3.16 -22.39 -8.22
N LEU A 22 -3.31 -23.29 -7.24
CA LEU A 22 -2.39 -24.42 -7.03
C LEU A 22 -2.41 -25.42 -8.21
N LEU A 23 -3.55 -25.56 -8.86
CA LEU A 23 -3.69 -26.42 -10.05
C LEU A 23 -3.31 -25.72 -11.36
N GLY A 24 -2.80 -24.49 -11.32
CA GLY A 24 -2.37 -23.73 -12.49
C GLY A 24 -3.51 -23.35 -13.44
N LYS A 25 -4.73 -23.11 -12.92
CA LYS A 25 -5.83 -22.64 -13.77
C LYS A 25 -5.54 -21.23 -14.26
N PRO A 26 -5.88 -20.89 -15.51
CA PRO A 26 -5.72 -19.53 -16.03
C PRO A 26 -6.44 -18.50 -15.15
N ALA A 27 -5.71 -17.48 -14.70
CA ALA A 27 -6.25 -16.49 -13.76
C ALA A 27 -5.63 -15.09 -13.89
N TYR A 28 -4.45 -14.97 -14.47
CA TYR A 28 -3.69 -13.71 -14.57
C TYR A 28 -3.84 -13.03 -15.92
N VAL A 29 -3.39 -11.79 -16.06
CA VAL A 29 -3.51 -11.04 -17.34
C VAL A 29 -2.96 -11.82 -18.52
N ASP A 30 -1.79 -12.45 -18.40
CA ASP A 30 -1.19 -13.22 -19.50
C ASP A 30 -2.02 -14.44 -19.91
N ASP A 31 -2.72 -15.04 -18.95
CA ASP A 31 -3.54 -16.24 -19.20
C ASP A 31 -4.77 -15.93 -20.03
N VAL A 32 -5.31 -14.71 -19.90
CA VAL A 32 -6.54 -14.25 -20.58
C VAL A 32 -6.25 -13.40 -21.81
N THR A 33 -4.98 -13.04 -22.05
CA THR A 33 -4.57 -12.22 -23.20
C THR A 33 -4.58 -13.06 -24.48
N PRO A 34 -5.28 -12.65 -25.55
CA PRO A 34 -5.23 -13.32 -26.86
C PRO A 34 -3.81 -13.34 -27.45
N ARG A 35 -3.53 -14.37 -28.27
CA ARG A 35 -2.19 -14.56 -28.86
C ARG A 35 -1.89 -13.57 -29.98
N ASP A 36 -2.90 -13.11 -30.69
CA ASP A 36 -2.84 -12.28 -31.90
C ASP A 36 -2.97 -10.78 -31.65
N CYS A 37 -2.56 -10.31 -30.45
CA CYS A 37 -2.51 -8.90 -30.10
C CYS A 37 -1.15 -8.28 -30.41
N LEU A 38 -1.14 -6.95 -30.61
CA LEU A 38 0.11 -6.19 -30.75
C LEU A 38 0.91 -6.22 -29.44
N VAL A 39 2.22 -6.41 -29.56
CA VAL A 39 3.16 -6.22 -28.46
C VAL A 39 3.56 -4.75 -28.41
N VAL A 40 3.45 -4.13 -27.25
CA VAL A 40 3.80 -2.73 -27.02
C VAL A 40 5.04 -2.65 -26.13
N LYS A 41 6.04 -1.88 -26.56
CA LYS A 41 7.20 -1.51 -25.74
C LYS A 41 7.49 -0.02 -25.86
N VAL A 42 8.25 0.50 -24.91
CA VAL A 42 8.60 1.92 -24.81
C VAL A 42 10.10 2.12 -25.01
N LEU A 43 10.45 3.06 -25.90
CA LEU A 43 11.81 3.62 -25.96
C LEU A 43 12.03 4.53 -24.75
N ARG A 44 13.06 4.28 -23.98
CA ARG A 44 13.33 5.02 -22.75
C ARG A 44 14.53 5.95 -22.90
N SER A 45 14.44 7.12 -22.26
CA SER A 45 15.51 8.10 -22.24
C SER A 45 16.76 7.57 -21.54
N PRO A 46 17.96 7.76 -22.13
CA PRO A 46 19.22 7.50 -21.44
C PRO A 46 19.70 8.69 -20.59
N HIS A 47 18.97 9.82 -20.63
CA HIS A 47 19.33 11.07 -19.94
C HIS A 47 18.39 11.36 -18.80
N ALA A 48 18.93 11.89 -17.72
CA ALA A 48 18.17 12.31 -16.55
C ALA A 48 17.35 13.58 -16.81
N HIS A 49 17.84 14.50 -17.67
CA HIS A 49 17.15 15.72 -18.06
C HIS A 49 17.55 16.11 -19.47
N ALA A 50 16.60 16.14 -20.39
CA ALA A 50 16.88 16.55 -21.77
C ALA A 50 15.60 16.99 -22.50
N LEU A 51 15.77 17.74 -23.58
CA LEU A 51 14.72 18.01 -24.57
C LEU A 51 14.96 17.14 -25.81
N ILE A 52 13.90 16.51 -26.32
CA ILE A 52 13.91 15.80 -27.58
C ILE A 52 13.83 16.88 -28.70
N GLU A 53 14.93 17.15 -29.36
CA GLU A 53 14.97 18.08 -30.51
C GLU A 53 14.42 17.41 -31.76
N GLU A 54 14.79 16.14 -31.98
CA GLU A 54 14.37 15.36 -33.14
C GLU A 54 14.25 13.88 -32.76
N ILE A 55 13.22 13.22 -33.29
CA ILE A 55 13.04 11.78 -33.21
C ILE A 55 12.70 11.23 -34.59
N ASP A 56 13.61 10.42 -35.16
CA ASP A 56 13.44 9.77 -36.44
C ASP A 56 13.03 8.31 -36.27
N THR A 57 11.82 8.02 -36.67
CA THR A 57 11.21 6.67 -36.62
C THR A 57 11.17 5.99 -37.99
N SER A 58 11.66 6.64 -39.05
CA SER A 58 11.47 6.21 -40.44
C SER A 58 12.06 4.84 -40.75
N ALA A 59 13.21 4.51 -40.20
CA ALA A 59 13.84 3.19 -40.33
C ALA A 59 13.12 2.12 -39.50
N ALA A 60 12.66 2.46 -38.32
CA ALA A 60 11.94 1.58 -37.43
C ALA A 60 10.56 1.18 -38.00
N MET A 61 9.85 2.13 -38.61
CA MET A 61 8.54 1.85 -39.26
C MET A 61 8.66 0.88 -40.46
N LYS A 62 9.83 0.69 -41.05
CA LYS A 62 10.07 -0.26 -42.14
C LYS A 62 10.33 -1.68 -41.67
N VAL A 63 10.45 -1.91 -40.38
CA VAL A 63 10.64 -3.26 -39.83
C VAL A 63 9.35 -4.06 -40.06
N PRO A 64 9.43 -5.23 -40.74
CA PRO A 64 8.25 -6.08 -40.93
C PRO A 64 7.57 -6.44 -39.61
N GLY A 65 6.24 -6.30 -39.56
CA GLY A 65 5.43 -6.57 -38.38
C GLY A 65 5.28 -5.36 -37.43
N ILE A 66 5.85 -4.19 -37.72
CA ILE A 66 5.56 -2.97 -36.97
C ILE A 66 4.23 -2.36 -37.47
N ALA A 67 3.31 -2.16 -36.52
CA ALA A 67 1.99 -1.60 -36.78
C ALA A 67 1.94 -0.08 -36.58
N ALA A 68 2.59 0.44 -35.54
CA ALA A 68 2.59 1.86 -35.22
C ALA A 68 3.80 2.24 -34.33
N ILE A 69 4.24 3.49 -34.47
CA ILE A 69 5.18 4.14 -33.55
C ILE A 69 4.60 5.51 -33.20
N PHE A 70 4.51 5.83 -31.90
CA PHE A 70 4.02 7.11 -31.41
C PHE A 70 5.13 7.86 -30.68
N THR A 71 5.16 9.17 -30.88
CA THR A 71 6.08 10.12 -30.23
C THR A 71 5.27 11.18 -29.47
N TYR A 72 5.94 12.11 -28.79
CA TYR A 72 5.27 13.22 -28.12
C TYR A 72 4.35 14.07 -29.04
N ARG A 73 4.54 13.99 -30.35
CA ARG A 73 3.71 14.70 -31.35
C ARG A 73 2.36 14.03 -31.62
N ASP A 74 2.24 12.74 -31.27
CA ASP A 74 1.11 11.88 -31.65
C ASP A 74 0.12 11.67 -30.50
N VAL A 75 0.45 12.17 -29.29
CA VAL A 75 -0.31 11.98 -28.05
C VAL A 75 -1.01 13.27 -27.62
N PRO A 76 -2.10 13.17 -26.82
CA PRO A 76 -2.73 14.36 -26.24
C PRO A 76 -1.75 15.16 -25.38
N GLN A 77 -1.78 16.48 -25.51
CA GLN A 77 -0.95 17.40 -24.74
C GLN A 77 -1.67 17.88 -23.46
N LYS A 78 -2.33 16.96 -22.78
CA LYS A 78 -3.09 17.21 -21.56
C LYS A 78 -2.41 16.51 -20.40
N ARG A 79 -1.97 17.30 -19.42
CA ARG A 79 -1.32 16.73 -18.24
C ARG A 79 -2.31 15.97 -17.36
N PHE A 80 -1.83 14.88 -16.78
CA PHE A 80 -2.56 14.03 -15.87
C PHE A 80 -1.65 13.54 -14.74
N THR A 81 -2.20 12.90 -13.72
CA THR A 81 -1.44 12.16 -12.71
C THR A 81 -1.61 10.66 -12.92
N MET A 82 -0.58 9.87 -12.59
CA MET A 82 -0.66 8.40 -12.60
C MET A 82 -1.12 7.84 -11.26
N ALA A 83 -1.22 8.66 -10.22
CA ALA A 83 -1.65 8.22 -8.90
C ALA A 83 -3.13 7.89 -8.84
N GLY A 84 -3.45 6.70 -8.36
CA GLY A 84 -4.83 6.24 -8.17
C GLY A 84 -5.27 6.44 -6.73
N GLN A 85 -5.83 7.61 -6.43
CA GLN A 85 -6.42 7.95 -5.14
C GLN A 85 -7.76 8.65 -5.32
N THR A 86 -8.26 9.29 -4.29
CA THR A 86 -9.49 10.08 -4.27
C THR A 86 -9.64 11.06 -5.45
N TYR A 87 -10.74 11.81 -5.48
CA TYR A 87 -10.93 12.92 -6.41
C TYR A 87 -11.60 14.09 -5.67
N PRO A 88 -11.09 15.34 -5.81
CA PRO A 88 -9.88 15.70 -6.57
C PRO A 88 -8.62 15.06 -5.99
N GLU A 89 -7.68 14.69 -6.89
CA GLU A 89 -6.43 14.10 -6.45
C GLU A 89 -5.54 15.14 -5.78
N PRO A 90 -4.93 14.81 -4.61
CA PRO A 90 -3.86 15.64 -4.03
C PRO A 90 -2.57 15.60 -4.86
N SER A 91 -2.43 14.59 -5.70
CA SER A 91 -1.30 14.40 -6.61
C SER A 91 -1.32 15.42 -7.74
N PRO A 92 -0.17 16.02 -8.11
CA PRO A 92 -0.11 17.01 -9.17
C PRO A 92 -0.36 16.41 -10.56
N TYR A 93 -0.88 17.24 -11.45
CA TYR A 93 -1.04 16.96 -12.88
C TYR A 93 0.24 17.43 -13.59
N ASP A 94 1.26 16.60 -13.56
CA ASP A 94 2.62 16.92 -13.99
C ASP A 94 3.12 16.08 -15.17
N ARG A 95 2.38 15.02 -15.59
CA ARG A 95 2.80 14.07 -16.60
C ARG A 95 1.98 14.16 -17.89
N LEU A 96 2.66 13.91 -19.04
CA LEU A 96 2.06 13.57 -20.33
C LEU A 96 2.31 12.08 -20.64
N ILE A 97 1.56 11.50 -21.59
CA ILE A 97 1.82 10.12 -22.06
C ILE A 97 3.24 9.99 -22.60
N LEU A 98 3.63 10.92 -23.46
CA LEU A 98 5.00 11.17 -23.95
C LEU A 98 5.23 12.67 -23.93
N ASP A 99 6.34 13.11 -23.38
CA ASP A 99 6.70 14.52 -23.30
C ASP A 99 7.94 14.80 -24.19
N GLN A 100 8.05 16.00 -24.68
CA GLN A 100 9.27 16.48 -25.34
C GLN A 100 10.43 16.61 -24.34
N ARG A 101 10.12 16.93 -23.07
CA ARG A 101 11.09 16.96 -21.97
C ARG A 101 11.08 15.62 -21.25
N VAL A 102 12.22 14.94 -21.27
CA VAL A 102 12.47 13.76 -20.43
C VAL A 102 13.10 14.20 -19.11
N ARG A 103 12.68 13.59 -18.00
CA ARG A 103 12.98 14.09 -16.65
C ARG A 103 13.74 13.09 -15.76
N PHE A 104 13.91 11.84 -16.23
CA PHE A 104 14.74 10.85 -15.54
C PHE A 104 15.28 9.81 -16.53
N VAL A 105 16.34 9.08 -16.13
CA VAL A 105 16.85 7.95 -16.92
C VAL A 105 15.84 6.80 -16.85
N GLY A 106 15.19 6.52 -17.98
CA GLY A 106 14.08 5.56 -18.06
C GLY A 106 12.74 6.18 -18.42
N ASP A 107 12.65 7.52 -18.52
CA ASP A 107 11.44 8.21 -18.94
C ASP A 107 11.04 7.85 -20.39
N ALA A 108 9.75 7.86 -20.68
CA ALA A 108 9.21 7.41 -21.96
C ALA A 108 9.46 8.43 -23.09
N ALA A 109 10.12 8.02 -24.18
CA ALA A 109 10.42 8.85 -25.35
C ALA A 109 9.58 8.48 -26.58
N ALA A 110 9.26 7.20 -26.78
CA ALA A 110 8.39 6.73 -27.87
C ALA A 110 7.72 5.41 -27.50
N ILE A 111 6.55 5.13 -28.08
CA ILE A 111 5.81 3.89 -27.99
C ILE A 111 5.93 3.14 -29.31
N VAL A 112 6.31 1.87 -29.27
CA VAL A 112 6.40 1.00 -30.46
C VAL A 112 5.43 -0.15 -30.29
N ALA A 113 4.58 -0.39 -31.31
CA ALA A 113 3.63 -1.48 -31.37
C ALA A 113 3.87 -2.34 -32.61
N GLY A 114 3.95 -3.65 -32.41
CA GLY A 114 4.20 -4.62 -33.47
C GLY A 114 3.62 -5.99 -33.20
N GLU A 115 3.63 -6.86 -34.20
CA GLU A 115 3.02 -8.19 -34.17
C GLU A 115 3.84 -9.20 -33.36
N THR A 116 5.13 -8.96 -33.21
CA THR A 116 6.02 -9.83 -32.43
C THR A 116 6.99 -9.02 -31.58
N GLU A 117 7.41 -9.58 -30.46
CA GLU A 117 8.41 -8.98 -29.58
C GLU A 117 9.72 -8.71 -30.30
N GLN A 118 10.17 -9.64 -31.16
CA GLN A 118 11.39 -9.51 -31.95
C GLN A 118 11.32 -8.32 -32.94
N ALA A 119 10.17 -8.11 -33.59
CA ALA A 119 9.98 -6.95 -34.48
C ALA A 119 10.04 -5.64 -33.70
N VAL A 120 9.38 -5.57 -32.53
CA VAL A 120 9.38 -4.40 -31.66
C VAL A 120 10.79 -4.09 -31.14
N ASP A 121 11.52 -5.10 -30.64
CA ASP A 121 12.90 -4.92 -30.14
C ASP A 121 13.86 -4.47 -31.24
N ARG A 122 13.67 -4.96 -32.49
CA ARG A 122 14.44 -4.50 -33.63
C ARG A 122 14.11 -3.05 -33.98
N ALA A 123 12.84 -2.68 -33.97
CA ALA A 123 12.41 -1.32 -34.28
C ALA A 123 12.92 -0.32 -33.25
N LEU A 124 12.85 -0.65 -31.96
CA LEU A 124 13.38 0.19 -30.86
C LEU A 124 14.86 0.57 -31.10
N LYS A 125 15.69 -0.37 -31.57
CA LYS A 125 17.12 -0.14 -31.87
C LYS A 125 17.36 0.76 -33.08
N LEU A 126 16.37 0.94 -33.95
CA LEU A 126 16.47 1.73 -35.18
C LEU A 126 15.92 3.15 -35.03
N ILE A 127 15.21 3.45 -33.95
CA ILE A 127 14.78 4.81 -33.66
C ILE A 127 16.01 5.64 -33.28
N ARG A 128 16.15 6.81 -33.89
CA ARG A 128 17.21 7.77 -33.60
C ARG A 128 16.62 8.98 -32.92
N VAL A 129 17.16 9.34 -31.77
CA VAL A 129 16.74 10.51 -31.01
C VAL A 129 17.94 11.45 -30.87
N ARG A 130 17.73 12.71 -31.20
CA ARG A 130 18.67 13.79 -30.90
C ARG A 130 18.15 14.53 -29.68
N TYR A 131 18.97 14.55 -28.65
CA TYR A 131 18.66 15.21 -27.39
C TYR A 131 19.50 16.49 -27.23
N GLN A 132 18.86 17.54 -26.75
CA GLN A 132 19.54 18.64 -26.07
C GLN A 132 19.60 18.23 -24.57
N VAL A 133 20.75 17.77 -24.13
CA VAL A 133 20.96 17.39 -22.75
C VAL A 133 20.98 18.64 -21.87
N LEU A 134 20.21 18.63 -20.82
CA LEU A 134 20.11 19.71 -19.83
C LEU A 134 20.83 19.30 -18.55
N GLU A 135 21.16 20.28 -17.72
CA GLU A 135 21.62 20.04 -16.37
C GLU A 135 20.52 19.35 -15.55
N ALA A 136 20.91 18.34 -14.78
CA ALA A 136 20.00 17.56 -13.96
C ALA A 136 20.29 17.78 -12.48
N VAL A 137 19.24 17.88 -11.65
CA VAL A 137 19.34 17.93 -10.20
C VAL A 137 18.88 16.60 -9.61
N LEU A 138 19.77 15.92 -8.89
CA LEU A 138 19.54 14.59 -8.35
C LEU A 138 19.36 14.58 -6.83
N ASP A 139 19.86 15.60 -6.16
CA ASP A 139 19.78 15.74 -4.69
C ASP A 139 18.60 16.64 -4.31
N PRO A 140 17.71 16.22 -3.41
CA PRO A 140 16.56 17.04 -2.99
C PRO A 140 16.97 18.31 -2.24
N HIS A 141 18.11 18.36 -1.56
CA HIS A 141 18.61 19.59 -0.91
C HIS A 141 19.07 20.63 -1.92
N GLU A 142 19.64 20.19 -3.06
CA GLU A 142 20.05 21.07 -4.15
C GLU A 142 18.86 21.49 -5.03
N ALA A 143 17.83 20.63 -5.09
CA ALA A 143 16.65 20.86 -5.92
C ALA A 143 15.68 21.87 -5.31
N LEU A 144 15.44 21.77 -4.00
CA LEU A 144 14.54 22.68 -3.30
C LEU A 144 15.05 24.13 -3.37
N ASP A 145 14.22 25.00 -3.92
CA ASP A 145 14.58 26.42 -4.18
C ASP A 145 15.81 26.60 -5.10
N GLY A 146 16.24 25.53 -5.78
CA GLY A 146 17.38 25.54 -6.68
C GLY A 146 17.04 26.12 -8.07
N PRO A 147 18.07 26.45 -8.87
CA PRO A 147 17.87 27.10 -10.18
C PRO A 147 17.43 26.13 -11.28
N ILE A 148 17.62 24.82 -11.10
CA ILE A 148 17.27 23.80 -12.09
C ILE A 148 15.85 23.31 -11.80
N LEU A 149 14.89 23.66 -12.68
CA LEU A 149 13.49 23.27 -12.51
C LEU A 149 13.18 21.96 -13.26
N VAL A 150 12.61 21.00 -12.52
CA VAL A 150 12.14 19.74 -13.10
C VAL A 150 10.87 19.95 -13.91
N HIS A 151 9.97 20.83 -13.44
CA HIS A 151 8.71 21.20 -14.09
C HIS A 151 8.60 22.72 -14.28
N PRO A 152 9.27 23.31 -15.28
CA PRO A 152 9.16 24.75 -15.53
C PRO A 152 7.89 25.16 -16.29
N GLU A 153 7.03 24.20 -16.70
CA GLU A 153 5.91 24.44 -17.59
C GLU A 153 4.69 25.04 -16.86
N ASP A 154 4.08 26.09 -17.41
CA ASP A 154 2.84 26.71 -16.91
C ASP A 154 1.64 25.75 -16.92
N SER A 155 1.71 24.65 -17.67
CA SER A 155 0.67 23.64 -17.73
C SER A 155 0.67 22.67 -16.54
N TRP A 156 1.71 22.72 -15.68
CA TRP A 156 1.73 22.01 -14.39
C TRP A 156 0.64 22.57 -13.47
N ARG A 157 -0.02 21.71 -12.69
CA ARG A 157 -1.03 22.15 -11.74
C ARG A 157 -1.25 21.14 -10.61
N SER A 158 -1.62 21.64 -9.44
CA SER A 158 -2.22 20.86 -8.35
C SER A 158 -3.71 21.20 -8.22
N LEU A 159 -4.55 20.20 -7.93
CA LEU A 159 -5.99 20.40 -7.72
C LEU A 159 -6.33 20.65 -6.26
N CYS A 160 -5.42 20.33 -5.34
CA CYS A 160 -5.59 20.47 -3.90
C CYS A 160 -4.56 21.43 -3.32
N PRO A 161 -4.89 22.13 -2.21
CA PRO A 161 -3.96 23.04 -1.52
C PRO A 161 -2.95 22.24 -0.67
N VAL A 162 -2.01 21.58 -1.33
CA VAL A 162 -0.98 20.75 -0.67
C VAL A 162 0.35 21.46 -0.46
N GLY A 163 0.39 22.78 -0.56
CA GLY A 163 1.63 23.58 -0.43
C GLY A 163 2.59 23.43 -1.61
N ALA A 164 2.09 23.02 -2.78
CA ALA A 164 2.91 22.75 -3.96
C ALA A 164 3.31 24.04 -4.69
N ASP A 165 4.57 24.07 -5.20
CA ASP A 165 5.12 25.14 -6.05
C ASP A 165 6.19 24.56 -6.98
N ASN A 166 5.86 24.37 -8.26
CA ASN A 166 6.79 23.80 -9.24
C ASN A 166 8.01 24.70 -9.53
N HIS A 167 7.93 26.01 -9.28
CA HIS A 167 9.07 26.93 -9.43
C HIS A 167 10.07 26.84 -8.25
N ARG A 168 9.73 26.12 -7.20
CA ARG A 168 10.60 25.77 -6.09
C ARG A 168 11.02 24.30 -6.11
N ASN A 169 10.66 23.55 -7.15
CA ASN A 169 10.69 22.08 -7.18
C ASN A 169 9.92 21.42 -6.01
N LEU A 170 8.90 22.09 -5.48
CA LEU A 170 8.12 21.64 -4.33
C LEU A 170 6.83 20.99 -4.79
N CYS A 171 6.71 19.68 -4.57
CA CYS A 171 5.51 18.89 -4.90
C CYS A 171 4.43 19.02 -3.83
N ALA A 172 4.83 19.10 -2.57
CA ALA A 172 3.95 19.35 -1.44
C ALA A 172 4.74 19.83 -0.22
N SER A 173 4.09 20.59 0.67
CA SER A 173 4.62 21.03 1.95
C SER A 173 3.49 21.25 2.93
N GLU A 174 3.69 20.85 4.17
CA GLU A 174 2.71 21.05 5.24
C GLU A 174 3.43 21.20 6.58
N THR A 175 2.80 21.94 7.51
CA THR A 175 3.21 22.02 8.90
C THR A 175 1.98 21.92 9.80
N CYS A 176 2.03 21.05 10.80
CA CYS A 176 1.04 20.99 11.88
C CYS A 176 1.76 20.94 13.25
N SER A 177 1.12 21.49 14.28
CA SER A 177 1.70 21.52 15.61
C SER A 177 0.62 21.68 16.67
N ASP A 178 0.95 21.25 17.89
CA ASP A 178 0.18 21.53 19.09
C ASP A 178 1.16 21.85 20.23
N GLY A 179 0.89 22.91 20.99
CA GLY A 179 1.78 23.43 22.02
C GLY A 179 3.03 24.12 21.49
N ASP A 180 3.88 24.63 22.42
CA ASP A 180 5.17 25.26 22.11
C ASP A 180 6.32 24.25 22.27
N VAL A 181 6.63 23.57 21.15
CA VAL A 181 7.66 22.52 21.11
C VAL A 181 9.04 23.02 21.54
N ASP A 182 9.44 24.20 21.09
CA ASP A 182 10.78 24.75 21.40
C ASP A 182 10.92 25.08 22.87
N GLN A 183 9.88 25.64 23.50
CA GLN A 183 9.83 25.90 24.93
C GLN A 183 9.90 24.60 25.75
N VAL A 184 9.10 23.57 25.36
CA VAL A 184 9.08 22.30 26.08
C VAL A 184 10.41 21.57 25.93
N LEU A 185 11.00 21.53 24.72
CA LEU A 185 12.33 20.95 24.48
C LEU A 185 13.43 21.62 25.30
N ALA A 186 13.43 22.97 25.41
CA ALA A 186 14.39 23.71 26.19
C ALA A 186 14.31 23.38 27.72
N GLY A 187 13.14 22.96 28.18
CA GLY A 187 12.89 22.49 29.55
C GLY A 187 13.21 21.02 29.80
N CYS A 188 13.56 20.23 28.74
CA CYS A 188 13.85 18.82 28.90
C CYS A 188 15.30 18.53 29.23
N PRO A 189 15.60 17.79 30.31
CA PRO A 189 16.98 17.48 30.73
C PRO A 189 17.63 16.41 29.79
N CYS A 190 16.86 15.70 29.00
CA CYS A 190 17.37 14.75 28.04
C CYS A 190 16.70 15.00 26.68
N VAL A 191 17.51 15.31 25.66
CA VAL A 191 17.03 15.56 24.29
C VAL A 191 17.81 14.70 23.31
N VAL A 192 17.09 13.94 22.48
CA VAL A 192 17.63 13.29 21.29
C VAL A 192 17.37 14.21 20.11
N ASP A 193 18.41 14.58 19.38
CA ASP A 193 18.35 15.42 18.18
C ASP A 193 19.15 14.73 17.09
N ARG A 194 18.47 14.10 16.13
CA ARG A 194 19.07 13.19 15.13
C ARG A 194 18.33 13.21 13.80
N VAL A 195 19.10 12.93 12.76
CA VAL A 195 18.58 12.69 11.40
C VAL A 195 18.69 11.23 11.08
N TYR A 196 17.61 10.67 10.49
CA TYR A 196 17.50 9.28 10.05
C TYR A 196 17.21 9.24 8.57
N HIS A 197 17.88 8.33 7.86
CA HIS A 197 17.74 8.18 6.39
C HIS A 197 17.16 6.84 6.03
N THR A 198 16.14 6.84 5.16
CA THR A 198 15.60 5.63 4.55
C THR A 198 15.76 5.72 3.04
N LYS A 199 16.27 4.65 2.44
CA LYS A 199 16.43 4.55 1.00
C LYS A 199 15.12 4.21 0.30
N ALA A 200 15.07 4.44 -1.00
CA ALA A 200 14.03 3.88 -1.85
C ALA A 200 14.13 2.35 -1.87
N CYS A 201 12.98 1.66 -1.95
CA CYS A 201 12.88 0.21 -2.09
C CYS A 201 11.84 -0.13 -3.13
N ASN A 202 12.09 -1.15 -3.97
CA ASN A 202 11.13 -1.65 -4.94
C ASN A 202 10.17 -2.64 -4.29
N GLN A 203 8.89 -2.62 -4.70
CA GLN A 203 7.86 -3.53 -4.18
C GLN A 203 8.11 -4.99 -4.53
N ALA A 204 8.91 -5.25 -5.56
CA ALA A 204 9.42 -6.57 -5.97
C ALA A 204 8.33 -7.66 -6.10
N MET A 205 7.08 -7.27 -6.45
CA MET A 205 5.99 -8.21 -6.66
C MET A 205 6.36 -9.26 -7.70
N MET A 206 5.91 -10.51 -7.50
CA MET A 206 6.21 -11.64 -8.40
C MET A 206 5.73 -11.36 -9.83
N GLU A 207 4.48 -10.94 -9.98
CA GLU A 207 3.91 -10.49 -11.25
C GLU A 207 4.31 -9.04 -11.50
N THR A 208 5.04 -8.79 -12.59
CA THR A 208 5.39 -7.44 -13.07
C THR A 208 4.14 -6.71 -13.57
N PHE A 209 4.26 -5.43 -13.96
CA PHE A 209 3.14 -4.68 -14.53
C PHE A 209 2.71 -5.27 -15.87
N ARG A 210 1.38 -5.48 -16.04
CA ARG A 210 0.80 -6.14 -17.21
C ARG A 210 -0.57 -5.59 -17.52
N THR A 211 -0.80 -5.33 -18.79
CA THR A 211 -2.09 -4.84 -19.28
C THR A 211 -2.34 -5.35 -20.70
N TYR A 212 -3.56 -5.76 -20.95
CA TYR A 212 -4.11 -6.06 -22.26
C TYR A 212 -5.24 -5.07 -22.55
N THR A 213 -5.38 -4.65 -23.80
CA THR A 213 -6.43 -3.72 -24.24
C THR A 213 -6.99 -4.13 -25.60
N GLU A 214 -8.30 -3.93 -25.79
CA GLU A 214 -8.99 -4.12 -27.06
C GLU A 214 -10.16 -3.14 -27.21
N MET A 215 -10.69 -3.02 -28.42
CA MET A 215 -11.96 -2.34 -28.65
C MET A 215 -13.10 -3.36 -28.53
N ASP A 216 -14.07 -3.09 -27.64
CA ASP A 216 -15.25 -3.93 -27.52
C ASP A 216 -16.21 -3.75 -28.73
N PRO A 217 -17.22 -4.63 -28.92
CA PRO A 217 -18.18 -4.52 -30.01
C PRO A 217 -18.99 -3.23 -30.03
N TYR A 218 -19.01 -2.47 -28.91
CA TYR A 218 -19.72 -1.19 -28.78
C TYR A 218 -18.82 0.03 -29.03
N GLY A 219 -17.56 -0.21 -29.46
CA GLY A 219 -16.57 0.84 -29.72
C GLY A 219 -16.06 1.52 -28.44
N ARG A 220 -15.97 0.76 -27.35
CA ARG A 220 -15.36 1.15 -26.10
C ARG A 220 -13.99 0.51 -25.95
N LEU A 221 -13.08 1.20 -25.28
CA LEU A 221 -11.78 0.66 -24.88
C LEU A 221 -11.98 -0.26 -23.67
N HIS A 222 -11.79 -1.57 -23.88
CA HIS A 222 -11.75 -2.56 -22.81
C HIS A 222 -10.32 -2.76 -22.34
N VAL A 223 -10.08 -2.71 -21.05
CA VAL A 223 -8.77 -2.75 -20.40
C VAL A 223 -8.77 -3.86 -19.36
N VAL A 224 -7.96 -4.88 -19.58
CA VAL A 224 -7.71 -5.94 -18.61
C VAL A 224 -6.35 -5.69 -17.97
N SER A 225 -6.32 -5.34 -16.71
CA SER A 225 -5.08 -4.92 -16.03
C SER A 225 -4.88 -5.57 -14.68
N SER A 226 -3.63 -5.87 -14.36
CA SER A 226 -3.18 -6.24 -13.02
C SER A 226 -3.09 -4.98 -12.15
N THR A 227 -4.25 -4.49 -11.69
CA THR A 227 -4.40 -3.22 -10.96
C THR A 227 -5.19 -3.36 -9.66
N GLN A 228 -4.86 -2.54 -8.66
CA GLN A 228 -5.59 -2.43 -7.40
C GLN A 228 -6.80 -1.49 -7.48
N ILE A 229 -6.96 -0.73 -8.61
CA ILE A 229 -7.74 0.52 -8.65
C ILE A 229 -8.53 0.69 -9.95
N VAL A 230 -9.37 -0.28 -10.33
CA VAL A 230 -10.05 -0.31 -11.66
C VAL A 230 -10.79 1.00 -12.00
N PHE A 231 -11.48 1.63 -11.02
CA PHE A 231 -12.20 2.88 -11.22
C PHE A 231 -11.28 4.07 -11.45
N HIS A 232 -10.12 4.09 -10.79
CA HIS A 232 -9.11 5.13 -10.99
C HIS A 232 -8.36 4.93 -12.31
N VAL A 233 -8.06 3.68 -12.71
CA VAL A 233 -7.52 3.38 -14.06
C VAL A 233 -8.43 3.96 -15.13
N ARG A 234 -9.75 3.73 -15.05
CA ARG A 234 -10.74 4.31 -15.97
C ARG A 234 -10.66 5.84 -16.01
N ARG A 235 -10.58 6.49 -14.84
CA ARG A 235 -10.48 7.96 -14.75
C ARG A 235 -9.18 8.49 -15.33
N ILE A 236 -8.06 7.87 -15.00
CA ILE A 236 -6.73 8.29 -15.42
C ILE A 236 -6.56 8.11 -16.94
N LEU A 237 -7.01 6.97 -17.49
CA LEU A 237 -7.00 6.74 -18.93
C LEU A 237 -7.89 7.74 -19.68
N ALA A 238 -9.07 8.07 -19.14
CA ALA A 238 -9.94 9.10 -19.73
C ALA A 238 -9.26 10.47 -19.78
N ASN A 239 -8.53 10.84 -18.71
CA ASN A 239 -7.76 12.08 -18.67
C ASN A 239 -6.56 12.06 -19.65
N ALA A 240 -5.78 10.97 -19.63
CA ALA A 240 -4.57 10.84 -20.45
C ALA A 240 -4.87 10.78 -21.94
N LEU A 241 -5.92 10.05 -22.34
CA LEU A 241 -6.33 9.90 -23.75
C LEU A 241 -7.24 11.03 -24.22
N ASP A 242 -7.70 11.89 -23.31
CA ASP A 242 -8.68 12.96 -23.55
C ASP A 242 -10.00 12.43 -24.18
N ILE A 243 -10.56 11.37 -23.60
CA ILE A 243 -11.80 10.73 -24.04
C ILE A 243 -12.78 10.60 -22.86
N PRO A 244 -14.11 10.48 -23.14
CA PRO A 244 -15.09 10.29 -22.08
C PRO A 244 -14.89 8.99 -21.29
N LYS A 245 -15.09 9.02 -19.96
CA LYS A 245 -15.03 7.83 -19.11
C LYS A 245 -15.96 6.70 -19.56
N SER A 246 -17.12 7.04 -20.15
CA SER A 246 -18.08 6.07 -20.70
C SER A 246 -17.54 5.25 -21.87
N LYS A 247 -16.43 5.68 -22.48
CA LYS A 247 -15.73 4.96 -23.54
C LYS A 247 -14.68 3.97 -23.02
N ILE A 248 -14.59 3.77 -21.71
CA ILE A 248 -13.58 2.91 -21.09
C ILE A 248 -14.25 1.94 -20.13
N HIS A 249 -13.98 0.66 -20.30
CA HIS A 249 -14.32 -0.43 -19.38
C HIS A 249 -13.00 -1.02 -18.85
N VAL A 250 -12.88 -1.18 -17.54
CA VAL A 250 -11.68 -1.73 -16.89
C VAL A 250 -12.09 -2.88 -16.00
N GLU A 251 -11.43 -4.02 -16.19
CA GLU A 251 -11.55 -5.17 -15.30
C GLU A 251 -10.17 -5.66 -14.85
N LYS A 252 -10.14 -6.35 -13.72
CA LYS A 252 -8.93 -6.98 -13.21
C LYS A 252 -9.10 -8.49 -13.11
N PRO A 253 -8.19 -9.28 -13.67
CA PRO A 253 -8.06 -10.70 -13.37
C PRO A 253 -7.39 -10.90 -12.00
N ARG A 254 -6.90 -12.08 -11.69
CA ARG A 254 -6.08 -12.30 -10.50
C ARG A 254 -4.78 -11.49 -10.56
N ILE A 255 -4.31 -10.97 -9.41
CA ILE A 255 -3.13 -10.13 -9.29
C ILE A 255 -2.05 -10.87 -8.51
N GLY A 256 -0.85 -10.98 -9.10
CA GLY A 256 0.31 -11.66 -8.52
C GLY A 256 1.16 -10.76 -7.62
N GLY A 257 0.51 -10.09 -6.65
CA GLY A 257 1.12 -9.12 -5.74
C GLY A 257 1.03 -7.68 -6.25
N GLY A 258 0.89 -6.75 -5.33
CA GLY A 258 0.82 -5.31 -5.64
C GLY A 258 1.65 -4.48 -4.67
N PHE A 259 1.41 -4.64 -3.38
CA PHE A 259 2.11 -3.94 -2.29
C PHE A 259 2.08 -2.41 -2.41
N GLY A 260 1.09 -1.86 -3.15
CA GLY A 260 0.97 -0.44 -3.47
C GLY A 260 1.48 -0.07 -4.87
N ALA A 261 2.39 -0.82 -5.49
CA ALA A 261 2.89 -0.53 -6.83
C ALA A 261 1.78 -0.40 -7.88
N LYS A 262 0.76 -1.25 -7.81
CA LYS A 262 -0.37 -1.31 -8.75
C LYS A 262 -1.52 -0.38 -8.36
N GLN A 263 -1.27 0.55 -7.43
CA GLN A 263 -2.09 1.74 -7.15
C GLN A 263 -1.71 2.92 -8.07
N THR A 264 -0.66 2.77 -8.86
CA THR A 264 -0.20 3.72 -9.88
C THR A 264 -0.49 3.13 -11.27
N VAL A 265 -0.96 3.96 -12.21
CA VAL A 265 -1.22 3.56 -13.61
C VAL A 265 0.10 3.59 -14.38
N VAL A 266 0.85 2.48 -14.35
CA VAL A 266 2.22 2.42 -14.87
C VAL A 266 2.26 1.93 -16.32
N ALA A 267 1.62 0.80 -16.62
CA ALA A 267 1.69 0.16 -17.93
C ALA A 267 0.44 0.40 -18.81
N GLU A 268 -0.68 0.74 -18.22
CA GLU A 268 -1.99 0.77 -18.85
C GLU A 268 -2.12 1.80 -19.97
N VAL A 269 -1.52 2.97 -19.79
CA VAL A 269 -1.63 4.12 -20.71
C VAL A 269 -1.10 3.79 -22.10
N TYR A 270 -0.03 3.01 -22.22
CA TYR A 270 0.65 2.76 -23.49
C TYR A 270 -0.14 1.82 -24.42
N PRO A 271 -0.56 0.60 -24.02
CA PRO A 271 -1.39 -0.24 -24.88
C PRO A 271 -2.78 0.37 -25.08
N ALA A 272 -3.32 1.12 -24.11
CA ALA A 272 -4.58 1.84 -24.25
C ALA A 272 -4.53 2.87 -25.41
N LEU A 273 -3.46 3.66 -25.48
CA LEU A 273 -3.23 4.60 -26.60
C LEU A 273 -3.12 3.85 -27.95
N VAL A 274 -2.33 2.76 -28.00
CA VAL A 274 -2.16 1.96 -29.20
C VAL A 274 -3.51 1.42 -29.69
N THR A 275 -4.27 0.79 -28.83
CA THR A 275 -5.59 0.24 -29.17
C THR A 275 -6.56 1.33 -29.61
N TRP A 276 -6.62 2.46 -28.88
CA TRP A 276 -7.48 3.59 -29.23
C TRP A 276 -7.17 4.18 -30.60
N LYS A 277 -5.88 4.29 -30.95
CA LYS A 277 -5.43 4.87 -32.23
C LYS A 277 -5.47 3.92 -33.41
N THR A 278 -5.25 2.61 -33.18
CA THR A 278 -5.12 1.62 -34.27
C THR A 278 -6.36 0.76 -34.45
N GLY A 279 -7.26 0.69 -33.45
CA GLY A 279 -8.37 -0.26 -33.42
C GLY A 279 -7.96 -1.71 -33.21
N ARG A 280 -6.67 -2.01 -33.01
CA ARG A 280 -6.12 -3.35 -32.84
C ARG A 280 -5.89 -3.67 -31.35
N PRO A 281 -6.15 -4.93 -30.91
CA PRO A 281 -5.80 -5.35 -29.57
C PRO A 281 -4.30 -5.20 -29.31
N ALA A 282 -3.93 -4.79 -28.09
CA ALA A 282 -2.54 -4.57 -27.72
C ALA A 282 -2.26 -5.01 -26.29
N LYS A 283 -1.04 -5.47 -26.02
CA LYS A 283 -0.57 -5.84 -24.69
C LYS A 283 0.76 -5.19 -24.36
N MET A 284 0.95 -4.91 -23.09
CA MET A 284 2.22 -4.52 -22.53
C MET A 284 2.53 -5.36 -21.29
N ILE A 285 3.71 -5.96 -21.28
CA ILE A 285 4.23 -6.77 -20.18
C ILE A 285 5.61 -6.23 -19.86
N TYR A 286 5.78 -5.63 -18.67
CA TYR A 286 7.09 -5.19 -18.22
C TYR A 286 7.97 -6.37 -17.87
N SER A 287 9.22 -6.33 -18.33
CA SER A 287 10.28 -7.15 -17.76
C SER A 287 10.56 -6.78 -16.29
N ARG A 288 11.35 -7.58 -15.59
CA ARG A 288 11.78 -7.21 -14.24
C ARG A 288 12.59 -5.91 -14.25
N GLU A 289 13.48 -5.77 -15.22
CA GLU A 289 14.26 -4.54 -15.39
C GLU A 289 13.34 -3.32 -15.61
N GLU A 290 12.38 -3.39 -16.51
CA GLU A 290 11.42 -2.30 -16.74
C GLU A 290 10.62 -1.99 -15.48
N SER A 291 10.22 -3.00 -14.70
CA SER A 291 9.50 -2.80 -13.43
C SER A 291 10.36 -2.11 -12.37
N GLN A 292 11.68 -2.19 -12.46
CA GLN A 292 12.59 -1.51 -11.55
C GLN A 292 12.94 -0.10 -12.00
N ILE A 293 13.15 0.13 -13.30
CA ILE A 293 13.60 1.43 -13.81
C ILE A 293 12.47 2.41 -14.18
N ALA A 294 11.25 1.93 -14.35
CA ALA A 294 10.14 2.72 -14.89
C ALA A 294 8.84 2.67 -14.05
N ALA A 295 8.88 2.03 -12.89
CA ALA A 295 7.82 2.08 -11.88
C ALA A 295 8.23 3.02 -10.75
N SER A 296 7.44 3.04 -9.68
CA SER A 296 7.56 4.01 -8.60
C SER A 296 7.92 3.29 -7.29
N PRO A 297 9.22 3.23 -6.90
CA PRO A 297 9.66 2.65 -5.64
C PRO A 297 9.16 3.46 -4.43
N ARG A 298 9.43 2.96 -3.21
CA ARG A 298 9.22 3.69 -1.96
C ARG A 298 9.95 5.03 -1.97
N HIS A 299 9.34 6.06 -1.40
CA HIS A 299 9.98 7.36 -1.19
C HIS A 299 11.26 7.24 -0.34
N GLU A 300 12.37 7.75 -0.83
CA GLU A 300 13.55 8.06 -0.03
C GLU A 300 13.21 9.25 0.87
N MET A 301 13.53 9.12 2.17
CA MET A 301 13.24 10.18 3.16
C MET A 301 14.42 10.41 4.09
N GLU A 302 14.65 11.67 4.38
CA GLU A 302 15.45 12.15 5.50
C GLU A 302 14.48 12.66 6.57
N VAL A 303 14.56 12.09 7.78
CA VAL A 303 13.65 12.41 8.87
C VAL A 303 14.46 12.94 10.06
N HIS A 304 14.32 14.24 10.34
CA HIS A 304 14.93 14.87 11.49
C HIS A 304 13.98 14.78 12.69
N VAL A 305 14.45 14.19 13.77
CA VAL A 305 13.68 13.99 15.00
C VAL A 305 14.37 14.69 16.17
N ARG A 306 13.63 15.60 16.81
CA ARG A 306 14.00 16.17 18.11
C ARG A 306 13.01 15.67 19.16
N LEU A 307 13.48 14.90 20.13
CA LEU A 307 12.67 14.25 21.14
C LEU A 307 13.16 14.65 22.52
N GLY A 308 12.28 15.26 23.34
CA GLY A 308 12.59 15.72 24.67
C GLY A 308 11.89 14.93 25.76
N ALA A 309 12.64 14.59 26.81
CA ALA A 309 12.11 13.84 27.95
C ALA A 309 12.68 14.30 29.30
N THR A 310 11.99 13.94 30.39
CA THR A 310 12.47 14.05 31.75
C THR A 310 13.52 12.97 32.05
N ARG A 311 14.22 13.11 33.21
CA ARG A 311 15.22 12.10 33.63
C ARG A 311 14.63 10.76 33.98
N ASP A 312 13.38 10.72 34.37
CA ASP A 312 12.63 9.46 34.65
C ASP A 312 11.89 8.94 33.43
N GLY A 313 12.18 9.48 32.23
CA GLY A 313 11.73 8.94 30.95
C GLY A 313 10.31 9.33 30.54
N VAL A 314 9.76 10.45 31.03
CA VAL A 314 8.51 10.99 30.50
C VAL A 314 8.81 11.79 29.23
N ILE A 315 8.31 11.35 28.07
CA ILE A 315 8.44 12.04 26.79
C ILE A 315 7.46 13.21 26.76
N ARG A 316 7.98 14.44 26.61
CA ARG A 316 7.18 15.67 26.69
C ARG A 316 7.02 16.38 25.35
N ALA A 317 8.00 16.26 24.45
CA ALA A 317 7.95 16.93 23.16
C ALA A 317 8.51 16.05 22.05
N LEU A 318 7.88 16.15 20.88
CA LEU A 318 8.34 15.58 19.61
C LEU A 318 8.27 16.66 18.52
N ASP A 319 9.40 16.85 17.82
CA ASP A 319 9.53 17.69 16.65
C ASP A 319 10.08 16.82 15.51
N VAL A 320 9.30 16.68 14.45
CA VAL A 320 9.63 15.81 13.32
C VAL A 320 9.57 16.62 12.03
N TYR A 321 10.67 16.67 11.28
CA TYR A 321 10.71 17.22 9.94
C TYR A 321 11.12 16.15 8.93
N THR A 322 10.37 16.02 7.84
CA THR A 322 10.64 15.04 6.80
C THR A 322 10.91 15.72 5.46
N LEU A 323 12.11 15.53 4.91
CA LEU A 323 12.43 15.86 3.53
C LEU A 323 12.33 14.59 2.70
N SER A 324 11.53 14.62 1.62
CA SER A 324 11.31 13.47 0.75
C SER A 324 11.64 13.77 -0.70
N ASN A 325 12.37 12.86 -1.34
CA ASN A 325 12.60 12.89 -2.76
C ASN A 325 11.46 12.17 -3.49
N THR A 326 10.64 12.90 -4.27
CA THR A 326 9.59 12.31 -5.10
C THR A 326 10.06 11.93 -6.51
N GLY A 327 11.28 12.29 -6.87
CA GLY A 327 11.81 12.08 -8.23
C GLY A 327 11.16 13.00 -9.26
N ALA A 328 11.07 12.53 -10.50
CA ALA A 328 10.66 13.33 -11.64
C ALA A 328 9.17 13.69 -11.69
N TYR A 329 8.32 12.97 -10.99
CA TYR A 329 6.87 13.19 -10.96
C TYR A 329 6.33 13.01 -9.54
N GLY A 330 5.32 13.81 -9.18
CA GLY A 330 4.82 13.90 -7.82
C GLY A 330 4.03 12.68 -7.34
N GLU A 331 3.32 12.03 -8.24
CA GLU A 331 2.53 10.81 -7.98
C GLU A 331 1.86 10.80 -6.59
N HIS A 332 2.28 9.89 -5.70
CA HIS A 332 1.72 9.75 -4.35
C HIS A 332 2.41 10.62 -3.28
N GLY A 333 3.40 11.45 -3.66
CA GLY A 333 4.23 12.22 -2.72
C GLY A 333 3.45 13.00 -1.67
N PRO A 334 2.46 13.85 -2.06
CA PRO A 334 1.72 14.68 -1.11
C PRO A 334 1.07 13.90 0.03
N THR A 335 0.55 12.71 -0.23
CA THR A 335 -0.15 11.89 0.77
C THR A 335 0.78 10.92 1.49
N THR A 336 1.81 10.42 0.80
CA THR A 336 2.77 9.47 1.39
C THR A 336 3.57 10.12 2.51
N VAL A 337 4.12 11.30 2.26
CA VAL A 337 5.09 11.91 3.18
C VAL A 337 4.42 12.42 4.46
N GLY A 338 3.20 12.94 4.37
CA GLY A 338 2.41 13.34 5.54
C GLY A 338 2.24 12.21 6.57
N LEU A 339 2.14 10.96 6.12
CA LEU A 339 1.99 9.83 7.04
C LEU A 339 3.26 9.51 7.85
N SER A 340 4.43 10.06 7.50
CA SER A 340 5.65 9.87 8.28
C SER A 340 5.52 10.44 9.70
N GLY A 341 4.89 11.60 9.87
CA GLY A 341 4.60 12.19 11.18
C GLY A 341 3.28 11.71 11.77
N HIS A 342 2.20 11.74 10.97
CA HIS A 342 0.85 11.38 11.44
C HIS A 342 0.68 9.93 11.91
N LYS A 343 1.65 9.04 11.65
CA LYS A 343 1.62 7.64 12.11
C LYS A 343 2.73 7.30 13.10
N SER A 344 3.69 8.19 13.35
CA SER A 344 4.79 7.94 14.30
C SER A 344 4.61 8.72 15.62
N ILE A 345 4.27 10.01 15.53
CA ILE A 345 4.08 10.87 16.70
C ILE A 345 2.95 10.38 17.62
N PRO A 346 1.76 9.95 17.09
CA PRO A 346 0.64 9.57 17.92
C PRO A 346 0.89 8.37 18.83
N LEU A 347 1.87 7.51 18.52
CA LEU A 347 2.28 6.41 19.40
C LEU A 347 2.64 6.86 20.82
N TYR A 348 3.10 8.12 20.97
CA TYR A 348 3.57 8.71 22.22
C TYR A 348 2.63 9.79 22.80
N THR A 349 1.39 9.84 22.34
CA THR A 349 0.37 10.80 22.83
C THR A 349 0.17 10.75 24.35
N GLY A 350 0.49 9.63 25.00
CA GLY A 350 0.22 9.40 26.42
C GLY A 350 0.66 10.51 27.37
N ASN A 351 1.84 11.10 27.16
CA ASN A 351 2.40 12.16 28.00
C ASN A 351 2.88 13.40 27.21
N LEU A 352 2.60 13.45 25.91
CA LEU A 352 3.12 14.49 25.04
C LEU A 352 2.45 15.84 25.35
N GLU A 353 3.26 16.87 25.67
CA GLU A 353 2.80 18.24 25.97
C GLU A 353 2.80 19.12 24.71
N ALA A 354 3.71 18.84 23.77
CA ALA A 354 3.79 19.56 22.51
C ALA A 354 4.35 18.68 21.39
N PHE A 355 3.86 18.91 20.17
CA PHE A 355 4.50 18.35 18.97
C PHE A 355 4.52 19.36 17.83
N ARG A 356 5.48 19.19 16.94
CA ARG A 356 5.51 19.81 15.61
C ARG A 356 5.84 18.74 14.59
N PHE A 357 5.10 18.74 13.49
CA PHE A 357 5.40 17.95 12.32
C PHE A 357 5.39 18.84 11.09
N ALA A 358 6.46 18.76 10.30
CA ALA A 358 6.55 19.46 9.02
C ALA A 358 7.19 18.55 7.97
N TYR A 359 6.84 18.75 6.69
CA TYR A 359 7.48 18.03 5.62
C TYR A 359 7.54 18.84 4.33
N ASP A 360 8.53 18.50 3.49
CA ASP A 360 8.69 18.96 2.13
C ASP A 360 8.88 17.76 1.19
N VAL A 361 8.14 17.75 0.08
CA VAL A 361 8.23 16.75 -0.99
C VAL A 361 8.84 17.40 -2.21
N VAL A 362 10.03 16.96 -2.62
CA VAL A 362 10.86 17.69 -3.57
C VAL A 362 11.02 16.90 -4.87
N TYR A 363 10.83 17.57 -6.01
CA TYR A 363 11.12 17.05 -7.33
C TYR A 363 12.62 16.98 -7.60
N THR A 364 13.08 15.89 -8.23
CA THR A 364 14.43 15.71 -8.74
C THR A 364 14.42 14.99 -10.08
N ASN A 365 15.55 14.95 -10.77
CA ASN A 365 15.69 14.19 -12.03
C ASN A 365 16.02 12.70 -11.80
N ARG A 366 15.45 12.12 -10.75
CA ARG A 366 15.48 10.67 -10.49
C ARG A 366 14.15 10.02 -10.89
N GLN A 367 14.12 8.69 -10.90
CA GLN A 367 12.88 7.91 -11.04
C GLN A 367 11.83 8.37 -10.00
N SER A 368 10.56 8.46 -10.42
CA SER A 368 9.48 8.87 -9.52
C SER A 368 9.27 7.89 -8.38
N ALA A 369 9.05 8.40 -7.19
CA ALA A 369 8.64 7.60 -6.05
C ALA A 369 7.11 7.46 -5.98
N GLY A 370 6.62 6.39 -5.33
CA GLY A 370 5.20 6.10 -5.26
C GLY A 370 4.78 5.29 -4.04
N ALA A 371 3.64 4.63 -4.17
CA ALA A 371 3.04 3.87 -3.09
C ALA A 371 3.76 2.54 -2.84
N TYR A 372 4.11 2.30 -1.59
CA TYR A 372 4.57 1.01 -1.11
C TYR A 372 4.01 0.76 0.30
N ARG A 373 3.65 -0.48 0.61
CA ARG A 373 3.10 -0.96 1.90
C ARG A 373 3.68 -0.18 3.08
N GLY A 374 2.84 0.38 3.95
CA GLY A 374 3.23 1.28 5.04
C GLY A 374 3.22 2.77 4.68
N TYR A 375 3.30 3.14 3.40
CA TYR A 375 2.97 4.44 2.81
C TYR A 375 3.44 5.65 3.61
N GLY A 376 4.75 5.79 3.83
CA GLY A 376 5.39 6.86 4.61
C GLY A 376 5.49 6.58 6.11
N ALA A 377 4.52 5.90 6.72
CA ALA A 377 4.59 5.52 8.13
C ALA A 377 5.84 4.68 8.45
N THR A 378 6.24 3.78 7.56
CA THR A 378 7.42 2.92 7.76
C THR A 378 8.68 3.75 8.01
N GLN A 379 8.90 4.81 7.22
CA GLN A 379 10.06 5.70 7.34
C GLN A 379 9.99 6.55 8.61
N GLY A 380 8.81 7.14 8.89
CA GLY A 380 8.61 7.94 10.10
C GLY A 380 8.73 7.13 11.39
N ILE A 381 8.18 5.92 11.40
CA ILE A 381 8.27 4.99 12.54
C ILE A 381 9.73 4.54 12.74
N PHE A 382 10.47 4.24 11.65
CA PHE A 382 11.90 3.96 11.78
C PHE A 382 12.63 5.08 12.50
N ALA A 383 12.40 6.33 12.12
CA ALA A 383 13.06 7.48 12.70
C ALA A 383 12.67 7.74 14.18
N VAL A 384 11.36 7.80 14.45
CA VAL A 384 10.86 8.11 15.81
C VAL A 384 11.16 6.95 16.77
N GLU A 385 10.94 5.70 16.39
CA GLU A 385 11.23 4.55 17.23
C GLU A 385 12.73 4.37 17.49
N SER A 386 13.59 4.70 16.50
CA SER A 386 15.05 4.71 16.71
C SER A 386 15.47 5.84 17.66
N ALA A 387 14.86 7.02 17.56
CA ALA A 387 15.10 8.11 18.51
C ALA A 387 14.67 7.75 19.95
N VAL A 388 13.55 7.05 20.11
CA VAL A 388 13.09 6.52 21.39
C VAL A 388 14.04 5.45 21.93
N ASN A 389 14.58 4.60 21.08
CA ASN A 389 15.62 3.63 21.48
C ASN A 389 16.91 4.31 21.91
N GLU A 390 17.35 5.38 21.21
CA GLU A 390 18.50 6.19 21.65
C GLU A 390 18.22 6.93 22.99
N LEU A 391 16.98 7.36 23.21
CA LEU A 391 16.58 7.96 24.48
C LEU A 391 16.65 6.94 25.63
N ALA A 392 16.14 5.71 25.41
CA ALA A 392 16.20 4.64 26.41
C ALA A 392 17.64 4.31 26.82
N ASP A 393 18.56 4.21 25.85
CA ASP A 393 19.98 4.00 26.08
C ASP A 393 20.61 5.14 26.91
N ARG A 394 20.36 6.40 26.54
CA ARG A 394 20.86 7.57 27.28
C ARG A 394 20.37 7.65 28.73
N LEU A 395 19.13 7.20 28.97
CA LEU A 395 18.53 7.18 30.30
C LEU A 395 18.93 5.92 31.10
N GLY A 396 19.55 4.93 30.48
CA GLY A 396 19.81 3.62 31.07
C GLY A 396 18.54 2.87 31.40
N MET A 397 17.45 3.08 30.66
CA MET A 397 16.15 2.45 30.85
C MET A 397 15.95 1.27 29.90
N ASP A 398 15.20 0.26 30.33
CA ASP A 398 14.64 -0.74 29.44
C ASP A 398 13.75 -0.07 28.38
N PRO A 399 13.99 -0.27 27.08
CA PRO A 399 13.21 0.37 26.03
C PRO A 399 11.73 -0.05 26.01
N VAL A 400 11.40 -1.21 26.57
CA VAL A 400 10.00 -1.61 26.78
C VAL A 400 9.38 -0.78 27.90
N ALA A 401 10.05 -0.65 29.04
CA ALA A 401 9.55 0.16 30.17
C ALA A 401 9.37 1.63 29.79
N LEU A 402 10.27 2.19 28.95
CA LEU A 402 10.12 3.54 28.40
C LEU A 402 8.85 3.69 27.57
N ARG A 403 8.53 2.69 26.73
CA ARG A 403 7.32 2.68 25.89
C ARG A 403 6.05 2.50 26.73
N GLU A 404 6.04 1.57 27.67
CA GLU A 404 4.90 1.35 28.59
C GLU A 404 4.51 2.61 29.35
N LYS A 405 5.50 3.47 29.68
CA LYS A 405 5.28 4.75 30.34
C LYS A 405 4.63 5.79 29.42
N ASN A 406 4.93 5.81 28.13
CA ASN A 406 4.63 6.93 27.24
C ASN A 406 3.65 6.61 26.10
N MET A 407 3.37 5.33 25.84
CA MET A 407 2.54 4.93 24.71
C MET A 407 1.08 5.37 24.87
N VAL A 408 0.44 5.63 23.74
CA VAL A 408 -0.99 5.92 23.64
C VAL A 408 -1.84 4.80 24.28
N ARG A 409 -2.94 5.19 24.91
CA ARG A 409 -3.90 4.30 25.56
C ARG A 409 -5.29 4.45 24.97
N GLU A 410 -6.10 3.42 25.15
CA GLU A 410 -7.51 3.42 24.72
C GLU A 410 -8.25 4.66 25.25
N GLY A 411 -9.02 5.29 24.37
CA GLY A 411 -9.81 6.49 24.66
C GLY A 411 -9.05 7.82 24.60
N GLN A 412 -7.71 7.83 24.50
CA GLN A 412 -6.97 9.08 24.35
C GLN A 412 -7.21 9.71 22.97
N ILE A 413 -7.32 11.03 22.92
CA ILE A 413 -7.33 11.80 21.68
C ILE A 413 -5.91 11.93 21.18
N MET A 414 -5.70 11.74 19.89
CA MET A 414 -4.40 11.83 19.22
C MET A 414 -4.30 13.10 18.36
N PRO A 415 -3.80 14.23 18.89
CA PRO A 415 -3.77 15.49 18.12
C PRO A 415 -2.99 15.37 16.80
N ALA A 416 -1.85 14.69 16.82
CA ALA A 416 -1.04 14.45 15.62
C ALA A 416 -1.69 13.46 14.62
N TYR A 417 -2.79 12.81 14.99
CA TYR A 417 -3.60 11.96 14.13
C TYR A 417 -5.00 12.56 13.94
N TYR A 418 -5.04 13.78 13.43
CA TYR A 418 -6.28 14.50 13.06
C TYR A 418 -7.29 14.63 14.21
N ASN A 419 -6.85 14.60 15.47
CA ASN A 419 -7.69 14.57 16.68
C ASN A 419 -8.61 13.35 16.76
N GLU A 420 -8.31 12.27 16.07
CA GLU A 420 -9.08 11.02 16.21
C GLU A 420 -8.81 10.35 17.58
N PRO A 421 -9.81 9.72 18.18
CA PRO A 421 -9.63 8.95 19.40
C PRO A 421 -8.98 7.60 19.11
N ALA A 422 -8.18 7.09 20.02
CA ALA A 422 -7.75 5.69 20.06
C ALA A 422 -8.89 4.82 20.59
N SER A 423 -9.95 4.64 19.79
CA SER A 423 -11.25 4.06 20.20
C SER A 423 -11.15 2.59 20.63
N ALA A 424 -10.29 1.82 19.97
CA ALA A 424 -9.98 0.42 20.32
C ALA A 424 -8.46 0.25 20.26
N CYS A 425 -7.78 0.47 21.37
CA CYS A 425 -6.32 0.42 21.48
C CYS A 425 -5.88 -0.66 22.46
N ALA A 426 -5.37 -1.78 21.93
CA ALA A 426 -4.78 -2.85 22.73
C ALA A 426 -3.25 -2.86 22.65
N LEU A 427 -2.60 -1.70 22.48
CA LEU A 427 -1.14 -1.58 22.35
C LEU A 427 -0.41 -2.09 23.59
N ASP A 428 -0.96 -1.85 24.79
CA ASP A 428 -0.45 -2.40 26.05
C ASP A 428 -0.52 -3.93 26.10
N LYS A 429 -1.63 -4.53 25.67
CA LYS A 429 -1.76 -5.98 25.54
C LYS A 429 -0.81 -6.55 24.49
N CYS A 430 -0.61 -5.83 23.38
CA CYS A 430 0.40 -6.18 22.38
C CYS A 430 1.79 -6.21 23.00
N MET A 431 2.14 -5.22 23.83
CA MET A 431 3.45 -5.14 24.47
C MET A 431 3.65 -6.29 25.47
N GLU A 432 2.70 -6.48 26.38
CA GLU A 432 2.75 -7.56 27.38
C GLU A 432 2.89 -8.93 26.70
N ARG A 433 2.00 -9.23 25.74
CA ARG A 433 2.03 -10.51 25.05
C ARG A 433 3.26 -10.72 24.19
N CYS A 434 3.77 -9.67 23.54
CA CYS A 434 4.98 -9.75 22.72
C CYS A 434 6.22 -10.05 23.57
N LYS A 435 6.33 -9.45 24.77
CA LYS A 435 7.40 -9.76 25.75
C LYS A 435 7.43 -11.26 26.08
N GLU A 436 6.27 -11.83 26.40
CA GLU A 436 6.14 -13.27 26.73
C GLU A 436 6.47 -14.15 25.51
N LEU A 437 5.88 -13.87 24.34
CA LEU A 437 6.03 -14.64 23.11
C LEU A 437 7.49 -14.66 22.62
N PHE A 438 8.17 -13.53 22.76
CA PHE A 438 9.57 -13.36 22.38
C PHE A 438 10.53 -13.94 23.41
N GLY A 439 10.19 -13.88 24.69
CA GLY A 439 11.09 -14.19 25.82
C GLY A 439 12.05 -13.01 26.09
N TRP A 440 11.49 -11.79 26.25
CA TRP A 440 12.25 -10.54 26.35
C TRP A 440 13.30 -10.56 27.47
N GLU A 441 12.92 -10.95 28.67
CA GLU A 441 13.79 -10.95 29.83
C GLU A 441 15.07 -11.81 29.64
N GLU A 442 14.95 -12.91 28.87
CA GLU A 442 16.07 -13.81 28.57
C GLU A 442 16.93 -13.27 27.41
N LYS A 443 16.30 -12.70 26.38
CA LYS A 443 16.96 -12.27 25.15
C LYS A 443 17.47 -10.86 25.18
N PHE A 444 16.91 -10.00 26.02
CA PHE A 444 17.32 -8.60 26.12
C PHE A 444 18.76 -8.42 26.57
N PRO A 445 19.33 -9.15 27.57
CA PRO A 445 20.76 -9.07 27.87
C PRO A 445 21.61 -9.40 26.66
N VAL A 446 22.63 -8.56 26.40
CA VAL A 446 23.60 -8.84 25.34
C VAL A 446 24.40 -10.07 25.66
N ARG A 447 24.52 -10.98 24.71
CA ARG A 447 25.17 -12.30 24.88
C ARG A 447 26.34 -12.45 23.90
N ASP A 448 27.55 -12.61 24.45
CA ASP A 448 28.70 -13.01 23.67
C ASP A 448 28.64 -14.52 23.41
N MET A 449 28.59 -14.89 22.14
CA MET A 449 28.47 -16.28 21.69
C MET A 449 29.85 -16.94 21.42
N GLY A 450 30.94 -16.20 21.62
CA GLY A 450 32.27 -16.59 21.20
C GLY A 450 32.51 -16.42 19.70
N ASN A 451 33.77 -16.60 19.27
CA ASN A 451 34.17 -16.51 17.86
C ASN A 451 33.74 -15.19 17.17
N GLY A 452 33.75 -14.08 17.91
CA GLY A 452 33.39 -12.75 17.37
C GLY A 452 31.90 -12.51 17.18
N LYS A 453 31.02 -13.44 17.55
CA LYS A 453 29.57 -13.33 17.40
C LYS A 453 28.90 -12.82 18.67
N VAL A 454 27.95 -11.91 18.50
CA VAL A 454 27.15 -11.31 19.60
C VAL A 454 25.67 -11.33 19.26
N ARG A 455 24.84 -11.78 20.23
CA ARG A 455 23.39 -11.73 20.13
C ARG A 455 22.82 -10.59 20.96
N ALA A 456 21.85 -9.90 20.41
CA ALA A 456 21.13 -8.84 21.09
C ALA A 456 19.68 -8.72 20.57
N ALA A 457 18.86 -8.09 21.38
CA ALA A 457 17.45 -7.89 21.05
C ALA A 457 17.08 -6.39 20.95
N GLY A 458 16.03 -6.10 20.19
CA GLY A 458 15.46 -4.78 20.05
C GLY A 458 13.93 -4.83 19.93
N VAL A 459 13.27 -3.71 20.18
CA VAL A 459 11.82 -3.56 20.19
C VAL A 459 11.37 -2.31 19.45
N ALA A 460 10.19 -2.39 18.85
CA ALA A 460 9.51 -1.25 18.26
C ALA A 460 7.99 -1.37 18.35
N MET A 461 7.32 -0.22 18.37
CA MET A 461 5.87 -0.09 18.23
C MET A 461 5.52 0.47 16.86
N ALA A 462 4.29 0.21 16.42
CA ALA A 462 3.77 0.80 15.19
C ALA A 462 2.27 1.05 15.29
N MET A 463 1.80 1.98 14.47
CA MET A 463 0.39 2.18 14.14
C MET A 463 0.22 2.44 12.64
N GLN A 464 -1.03 2.32 12.16
CA GLN A 464 -1.41 2.64 10.79
C GLN A 464 -2.88 3.13 10.80
N GLY A 465 -3.50 3.36 9.65
CA GLY A 465 -4.92 3.64 9.53
C GLY A 465 -5.73 2.45 9.02
N SER A 466 -7.05 2.54 9.14
CA SER A 466 -8.02 1.62 8.54
C SER A 466 -8.82 2.36 7.46
N GLY A 467 -8.19 2.58 6.29
CA GLY A 467 -8.68 3.48 5.26
C GLY A 467 -8.39 4.96 5.58
N ILE A 468 -8.88 5.85 4.72
CA ILE A 468 -8.77 7.30 4.86
C ILE A 468 -10.15 7.84 5.27
N SER A 469 -10.25 8.42 6.48
CA SER A 469 -11.52 8.93 7.04
C SER A 469 -12.16 9.98 6.11
N GLY A 470 -13.46 9.83 5.88
CA GLY A 470 -14.24 10.73 5.04
C GLY A 470 -13.95 10.69 3.54
N VAL A 471 -13.03 9.82 3.09
CA VAL A 471 -12.51 9.79 1.71
C VAL A 471 -12.71 8.44 1.04
N ASP A 472 -12.24 7.36 1.67
CA ASP A 472 -12.35 6.03 1.07
C ASP A 472 -13.79 5.55 1.05
N VAL A 473 -14.21 5.04 -0.11
CA VAL A 473 -15.53 4.44 -0.34
C VAL A 473 -15.36 2.98 -0.64
N GLY A 474 -16.01 2.12 0.14
CA GLY A 474 -16.19 0.71 -0.17
C GLY A 474 -17.64 0.45 -0.52
N SER A 475 -17.90 -0.35 -1.55
CA SER A 475 -19.28 -0.71 -1.92
C SER A 475 -19.42 -2.19 -2.22
N ALA A 476 -20.59 -2.72 -1.91
CA ALA A 476 -20.95 -4.10 -2.17
C ALA A 476 -22.40 -4.23 -2.64
N THR A 477 -22.63 -5.13 -3.57
CA THR A 477 -23.97 -5.58 -3.97
C THR A 477 -24.08 -7.07 -3.65
N ILE A 478 -25.12 -7.45 -2.91
CA ILE A 478 -25.46 -8.85 -2.66
C ILE A 478 -26.82 -9.17 -3.21
N LYS A 479 -26.92 -10.34 -3.87
CA LYS A 479 -28.15 -10.80 -4.55
C LYS A 479 -28.47 -12.22 -4.13
N LEU A 480 -29.72 -12.50 -3.81
CA LEU A 480 -30.26 -13.86 -3.73
C LEU A 480 -30.48 -14.38 -5.16
N SER A 481 -29.86 -15.48 -5.49
CA SER A 481 -30.01 -16.16 -6.78
C SER A 481 -31.06 -17.28 -6.70
N ASP A 482 -31.43 -17.82 -7.86
CA ASP A 482 -32.25 -19.03 -7.95
C ASP A 482 -31.64 -20.16 -7.11
N GLU A 483 -32.47 -21.07 -6.62
CA GLU A 483 -32.08 -22.16 -5.72
C GLU A 483 -31.53 -21.74 -4.34
N GLY A 484 -31.44 -20.42 -4.03
CA GLY A 484 -31.16 -19.94 -2.67
C GLY A 484 -29.69 -19.72 -2.33
N PHE A 485 -28.78 -19.57 -3.31
CA PHE A 485 -27.42 -19.12 -3.09
C PHE A 485 -27.25 -17.62 -3.32
N TYR A 486 -26.09 -17.06 -2.98
CA TYR A 486 -25.83 -15.61 -3.05
C TYR A 486 -24.73 -15.26 -4.02
N ASN A 487 -24.89 -14.14 -4.73
CA ASN A 487 -23.83 -13.50 -5.51
C ASN A 487 -23.43 -12.18 -4.82
N LEU A 488 -22.17 -12.09 -4.44
CA LEU A 488 -21.54 -10.90 -3.85
C LEU A 488 -20.67 -10.21 -4.92
N SER A 489 -21.07 -9.02 -5.35
CA SER A 489 -20.27 -8.16 -6.22
C SER A 489 -19.60 -7.05 -5.39
N ILE A 490 -18.28 -6.94 -5.50
CA ILE A 490 -17.45 -5.97 -4.77
C ILE A 490 -16.59 -5.15 -5.72
N GLY A 491 -16.34 -3.88 -5.39
CA GLY A 491 -15.43 -3.04 -6.15
C GLY A 491 -13.95 -3.19 -5.75
N ALA A 492 -13.68 -3.80 -4.59
CA ALA A 492 -12.34 -4.05 -4.09
C ALA A 492 -11.58 -5.11 -4.90
N ALA A 493 -10.27 -4.94 -5.03
CA ALA A 493 -9.38 -5.81 -5.81
C ALA A 493 -8.57 -6.75 -4.92
N ASP A 494 -8.72 -8.07 -5.09
CA ASP A 494 -7.84 -9.06 -4.44
C ASP A 494 -6.49 -9.11 -5.15
N MET A 495 -5.44 -8.62 -4.48
CA MET A 495 -4.06 -8.63 -4.96
C MET A 495 -3.21 -9.77 -4.34
N GLY A 496 -3.85 -10.79 -3.81
CA GLY A 496 -3.24 -11.90 -3.07
C GLY A 496 -3.51 -11.84 -1.56
N THR A 497 -4.19 -10.81 -1.08
CA THR A 497 -4.54 -10.62 0.33
C THR A 497 -5.63 -11.56 0.82
N GLY A 498 -6.45 -12.11 -0.09
CA GLY A 498 -7.60 -12.94 0.22
C GLY A 498 -8.86 -12.15 0.52
N CYS A 499 -8.98 -10.90 0.03
CA CYS A 499 -10.14 -10.06 0.31
C CYS A 499 -11.45 -10.67 -0.20
N ASP A 500 -11.44 -11.36 -1.34
CA ASP A 500 -12.60 -12.10 -1.85
C ASP A 500 -13.13 -13.12 -0.82
N THR A 501 -12.21 -13.76 -0.09
CA THR A 501 -12.55 -14.76 0.94
C THR A 501 -13.07 -14.10 2.21
N ILE A 502 -12.39 -13.06 2.71
CA ILE A 502 -12.81 -12.40 3.96
C ILE A 502 -14.14 -11.66 3.82
N LEU A 503 -14.39 -11.05 2.66
CA LEU A 503 -15.67 -10.38 2.39
C LEU A 503 -16.81 -11.40 2.25
N ALA A 504 -16.52 -12.59 1.67
CA ALA A 504 -17.45 -13.70 1.69
C ALA A 504 -17.71 -14.25 3.10
N GLN A 505 -16.69 -14.28 3.99
CA GLN A 505 -16.88 -14.66 5.40
C GLN A 505 -17.78 -13.68 6.16
N ILE A 506 -17.61 -12.37 5.93
CA ILE A 506 -18.48 -11.33 6.49
C ILE A 506 -19.92 -11.53 6.01
N ALA A 507 -20.13 -11.74 4.69
CA ALA A 507 -21.45 -12.00 4.13
C ALA A 507 -22.07 -13.28 4.69
N ALA A 508 -21.29 -14.37 4.77
CA ALA A 508 -21.74 -15.65 5.27
C ALA A 508 -22.15 -15.58 6.76
N GLU A 509 -21.41 -14.82 7.58
CA GLU A 509 -21.79 -14.57 8.97
C GLU A 509 -23.10 -13.79 9.08
N CYS A 510 -23.26 -12.73 8.29
CA CYS A 510 -24.50 -11.94 8.25
C CYS A 510 -25.71 -12.77 7.80
N LEU A 511 -25.52 -13.65 6.82
CA LEU A 511 -26.56 -14.45 6.18
C LEU A 511 -26.70 -15.86 6.79
N GLU A 512 -25.96 -16.14 7.86
CA GLU A 512 -26.03 -17.40 8.62
C GLU A 512 -25.90 -18.64 7.73
N CYS A 513 -24.98 -18.58 6.74
CA CYS A 513 -24.78 -19.63 5.74
C CYS A 513 -23.31 -20.03 5.58
N SER A 514 -23.06 -21.11 4.84
CA SER A 514 -21.69 -21.47 4.47
C SER A 514 -21.07 -20.45 3.53
N VAL A 515 -19.77 -20.19 3.69
CA VAL A 515 -18.97 -19.38 2.75
C VAL A 515 -19.06 -19.93 1.31
N ASP A 516 -19.28 -21.24 1.14
CA ASP A 516 -19.43 -21.87 -0.17
C ASP A 516 -20.71 -21.46 -0.89
N ASN A 517 -21.74 -20.99 -0.16
CA ASN A 517 -22.98 -20.47 -0.74
C ASN A 517 -22.85 -19.03 -1.25
N ILE A 518 -21.67 -18.41 -1.13
CA ILE A 518 -21.39 -17.06 -1.60
C ILE A 518 -20.48 -17.13 -2.83
N ALA A 519 -21.02 -16.84 -4.00
CA ALA A 519 -20.22 -16.63 -5.20
C ALA A 519 -19.74 -15.17 -5.23
N VAL A 520 -18.42 -14.95 -5.33
CA VAL A 520 -17.82 -13.61 -5.31
C VAL A 520 -17.39 -13.19 -6.70
N PHE A 521 -17.76 -11.99 -7.09
CA PHE A 521 -17.32 -11.30 -8.30
C PHE A 521 -16.70 -9.96 -7.89
N GLY A 522 -15.49 -9.69 -8.34
CA GLY A 522 -14.77 -8.48 -7.88
C GLY A 522 -14.04 -7.71 -8.95
N ALA A 523 -14.12 -6.41 -8.79
CA ALA A 523 -13.40 -5.34 -9.43
C ALA A 523 -13.51 -5.29 -10.97
N ASP A 524 -14.69 -4.92 -11.41
CA ASP A 524 -15.03 -4.54 -12.77
C ASP A 524 -15.68 -3.14 -12.74
N SER A 525 -15.20 -2.20 -13.56
CA SER A 525 -15.67 -0.81 -13.51
C SER A 525 -17.12 -0.62 -13.99
N ASP A 526 -17.70 -1.59 -14.70
CA ASP A 526 -19.07 -1.55 -15.20
C ASP A 526 -20.03 -2.40 -14.36
N ALA A 527 -19.58 -3.57 -13.91
CA ALA A 527 -20.43 -4.55 -13.22
C ALA A 527 -20.33 -4.50 -11.69
N SER A 528 -19.23 -4.00 -11.13
CA SER A 528 -19.08 -3.81 -9.69
C SER A 528 -19.58 -2.43 -9.24
N PRO A 529 -20.11 -2.31 -8.01
CA PRO A 529 -20.37 -0.99 -7.43
C PRO A 529 -19.06 -0.25 -7.20
N TYR A 530 -19.10 1.10 -7.17
CA TYR A 530 -17.91 1.93 -7.02
C TYR A 530 -17.16 1.63 -5.71
N ASP A 531 -15.85 1.48 -5.82
CA ASP A 531 -14.94 1.32 -4.69
C ASP A 531 -13.68 2.15 -4.99
N SER A 532 -13.11 2.78 -3.97
CA SER A 532 -11.89 3.57 -4.14
C SER A 532 -10.69 2.73 -4.56
N GLY A 533 -10.71 1.43 -4.26
CA GLY A 533 -9.64 0.48 -4.58
C GLY A 533 -9.01 -0.12 -3.32
N SER A 534 -8.21 -1.16 -3.53
CA SER A 534 -7.54 -1.87 -2.44
C SER A 534 -6.21 -1.20 -2.08
N TYR A 535 -6.27 -0.13 -1.31
CA TYR A 535 -5.13 0.62 -0.76
C TYR A 535 -5.49 1.18 0.64
N ALA A 536 -4.55 1.88 1.29
CA ALA A 536 -4.70 2.46 2.64
C ALA A 536 -5.26 1.47 3.67
N SER A 537 -5.10 0.17 3.42
CA SER A 537 -5.64 -0.92 4.25
C SER A 537 -7.16 -0.85 4.47
N SER A 538 -7.92 -0.28 3.51
CA SER A 538 -9.35 0.02 3.65
C SER A 538 -10.27 -1.18 3.52
N THR A 539 -9.89 -2.20 2.74
CA THR A 539 -10.81 -3.24 2.25
C THR A 539 -11.56 -3.98 3.36
N THR A 540 -10.88 -4.49 4.38
CA THR A 540 -11.56 -5.21 5.48
C THR A 540 -12.51 -4.28 6.24
N TYR A 541 -12.06 -3.08 6.56
CA TYR A 541 -12.79 -2.14 7.41
C TYR A 541 -13.90 -1.41 6.64
N VAL A 542 -13.59 -0.81 5.50
CA VAL A 542 -14.54 0.04 4.75
C VAL A 542 -15.45 -0.83 3.86
N THR A 543 -14.88 -1.65 2.97
CA THR A 543 -15.69 -2.50 2.08
C THR A 543 -16.39 -3.61 2.86
N GLY A 544 -15.75 -4.16 3.92
CA GLY A 544 -16.39 -5.13 4.81
C GLY A 544 -17.63 -4.57 5.51
N LYS A 545 -17.62 -3.29 5.89
CA LYS A 545 -18.80 -2.62 6.47
C LYS A 545 -19.92 -2.44 5.44
N ALA A 546 -19.58 -2.12 4.20
CA ALA A 546 -20.55 -2.07 3.11
C ALA A 546 -21.20 -3.45 2.86
N VAL A 547 -20.43 -4.54 2.94
CA VAL A 547 -20.95 -5.91 2.84
C VAL A 547 -21.92 -6.20 3.98
N GLU A 548 -21.55 -5.90 5.23
CA GLU A 548 -22.43 -6.08 6.41
C GLU A 548 -23.75 -5.34 6.24
N GLN A 549 -23.72 -4.08 5.81
CA GLN A 549 -24.90 -3.26 5.56
C GLN A 549 -25.79 -3.81 4.42
N ALA A 550 -25.17 -4.22 3.30
CA ALA A 550 -25.91 -4.79 2.17
C ALA A 550 -26.58 -6.11 2.56
N CYS A 551 -25.91 -6.98 3.33
CA CYS A 551 -26.50 -8.22 3.82
C CYS A 551 -27.67 -7.97 4.78
N THR A 552 -27.59 -6.97 5.65
CA THR A 552 -28.70 -6.58 6.53
C THR A 552 -29.94 -6.16 5.73
N GLN A 553 -29.75 -5.30 4.73
CA GLN A 553 -30.83 -4.87 3.83
C GLN A 553 -31.40 -6.05 3.01
N LEU A 554 -30.56 -7.00 2.59
CA LEU A 554 -31.02 -8.19 1.87
C LEU A 554 -31.88 -9.08 2.75
N LYS A 555 -31.50 -9.30 4.02
CA LYS A 555 -32.32 -10.08 4.99
C LYS A 555 -33.71 -9.46 5.16
N GLU A 556 -33.81 -8.14 5.25
CA GLU A 556 -35.10 -7.45 5.34
C GLU A 556 -35.99 -7.72 4.11
N GLN A 557 -35.42 -7.70 2.89
CA GLN A 557 -36.13 -8.02 1.66
C GLN A 557 -36.58 -9.49 1.61
N ILE A 558 -35.72 -10.42 2.03
CA ILE A 558 -36.03 -11.85 2.13
C ILE A 558 -37.19 -12.09 3.10
N CYS A 559 -37.16 -11.47 4.30
CA CYS A 559 -38.24 -11.57 5.28
C CYS A 559 -39.56 -10.95 4.77
N ALA A 560 -39.49 -9.85 4.00
CA ALA A 560 -40.70 -9.23 3.43
C ALA A 560 -41.39 -10.16 2.40
N ILE A 561 -40.65 -10.92 1.62
CA ILE A 561 -41.23 -11.92 0.69
C ILE A 561 -41.76 -13.14 1.47
N ALA A 562 -41.01 -13.61 2.46
CA ALA A 562 -41.43 -14.69 3.35
C ALA A 562 -42.75 -14.36 4.06
N ALA A 563 -42.93 -13.13 4.49
CA ALA A 563 -44.17 -12.64 5.12
C ALA A 563 -45.41 -12.82 4.21
N GLN A 564 -45.23 -12.58 2.90
CA GLN A 564 -46.27 -12.81 1.90
C GLN A 564 -46.57 -14.31 1.71
N LEU A 565 -45.54 -15.17 1.76
CA LEU A 565 -45.71 -16.60 1.59
C LEU A 565 -46.32 -17.29 2.81
N LEU A 566 -46.02 -16.77 4.01
CA LEU A 566 -46.47 -17.32 5.30
C LEU A 566 -47.75 -16.61 5.84
N ASP A 567 -48.25 -15.62 5.09
CA ASP A 567 -49.43 -14.81 5.46
C ASP A 567 -49.37 -14.26 6.89
N CYS A 568 -48.23 -13.61 7.22
CA CYS A 568 -48.01 -13.01 8.54
C CYS A 568 -47.15 -11.75 8.45
N PRO A 569 -47.16 -10.87 9.47
CA PRO A 569 -46.28 -9.70 9.50
C PRO A 569 -44.80 -10.08 9.52
N ALA A 570 -43.93 -9.33 8.84
CA ALA A 570 -42.50 -9.58 8.80
C ALA A 570 -41.81 -9.55 10.21
N GLY A 571 -42.38 -8.79 11.17
CA GLY A 571 -41.90 -8.74 12.56
C GLY A 571 -42.15 -10.01 13.37
N GLU A 572 -42.99 -10.95 12.86
CA GLU A 572 -43.24 -12.26 13.47
C GLU A 572 -42.34 -13.36 12.86
N LEU A 573 -41.38 -12.97 12.01
CA LEU A 573 -40.47 -13.88 11.32
C LEU A 573 -39.07 -13.82 11.87
N GLU A 574 -38.38 -14.95 11.82
CA GLU A 574 -36.94 -15.10 12.09
C GLU A 574 -36.25 -15.64 10.85
N PHE A 575 -35.19 -14.94 10.42
CA PHE A 575 -34.27 -15.46 9.41
C PHE A 575 -33.36 -16.52 10.07
N ALA A 576 -33.28 -17.71 9.51
CA ALA A 576 -32.54 -18.84 10.06
C ALA A 576 -31.64 -19.50 8.99
N GLY A 577 -30.83 -18.69 8.31
CA GLY A 577 -29.86 -19.15 7.32
C GLY A 577 -30.47 -19.62 6.02
N ASP A 578 -30.84 -20.90 5.89
CA ASP A 578 -31.40 -21.50 4.67
C ASP A 578 -32.93 -21.31 4.53
N ARG A 579 -33.59 -20.70 5.52
CA ARG A 579 -35.03 -20.51 5.59
C ARG A 579 -35.44 -19.30 6.41
N VAL A 580 -36.70 -18.93 6.30
CA VAL A 580 -37.38 -18.00 7.20
C VAL A 580 -38.54 -18.74 7.86
N ARG A 581 -38.65 -18.61 9.20
CA ARG A 581 -39.67 -19.27 9.99
C ARG A 581 -40.49 -18.30 10.83
N ARG A 582 -41.71 -18.68 11.13
CA ARG A 582 -42.54 -17.94 12.08
C ARG A 582 -42.07 -18.19 13.51
N LEU A 583 -42.07 -17.14 14.33
CA LEU A 583 -41.68 -17.21 15.74
C LEU A 583 -42.65 -18.04 16.58
N ASP A 584 -43.93 -18.13 16.15
CA ASP A 584 -44.98 -18.93 16.81
C ASP A 584 -44.98 -20.43 16.39
N GLY A 585 -44.07 -20.85 15.51
CA GLY A 585 -44.00 -22.20 14.95
C GLY A 585 -45.04 -22.50 13.87
N GLY A 586 -45.80 -21.53 13.41
CA GLY A 586 -46.91 -21.70 12.45
C GLY A 586 -46.47 -21.93 10.97
N GLY A 587 -45.18 -22.09 10.68
CA GLY A 587 -44.70 -22.44 9.36
C GLY A 587 -43.29 -21.87 9.05
N GLU A 588 -42.70 -22.40 8.00
CA GLU A 588 -41.41 -21.96 7.49
C GLU A 588 -41.40 -21.97 5.96
N VAL A 589 -40.50 -21.21 5.33
CA VAL A 589 -40.29 -21.16 3.88
C VAL A 589 -38.79 -21.12 3.61
N THR A 590 -38.35 -21.90 2.64
CA THR A 590 -36.92 -22.01 2.27
C THR A 590 -36.48 -20.82 1.39
N LEU A 591 -35.19 -20.54 1.34
CA LEU A 591 -34.63 -19.52 0.45
C LEU A 591 -34.93 -19.85 -1.04
N ALA A 592 -34.94 -21.14 -1.41
CA ALA A 592 -35.29 -21.57 -2.77
C ALA A 592 -36.74 -21.21 -3.14
N GLU A 593 -37.69 -21.39 -2.23
CA GLU A 593 -39.08 -20.98 -2.43
C GLU A 593 -39.23 -19.46 -2.51
N ILE A 594 -38.49 -18.71 -1.65
CA ILE A 594 -38.46 -17.25 -1.67
C ILE A 594 -37.86 -16.76 -2.99
N ALA A 595 -36.74 -17.34 -3.43
CA ALA A 595 -36.11 -17.00 -4.71
C ALA A 595 -37.06 -17.28 -5.90
N THR A 596 -37.71 -18.44 -5.93
CA THR A 596 -38.70 -18.80 -6.94
C THR A 596 -39.87 -17.80 -6.95
N LYS A 597 -40.42 -17.46 -5.80
CA LYS A 597 -41.50 -16.47 -5.68
C LYS A 597 -41.09 -15.09 -6.20
N SER A 598 -39.86 -14.69 -5.93
CA SER A 598 -39.32 -13.40 -6.39
C SER A 598 -39.20 -13.28 -7.91
N MET A 599 -39.12 -14.41 -8.63
CA MET A 599 -38.96 -14.46 -10.08
C MET A 599 -40.29 -14.71 -10.84
N CYS A 600 -41.35 -15.16 -10.14
CA CYS A 600 -42.59 -15.60 -10.75
C CYS A 600 -43.75 -14.67 -10.38
N GLY A 601 -44.68 -14.48 -11.34
CA GLY A 601 -45.95 -13.74 -11.15
C GLY A 601 -45.73 -12.21 -11.13
N ASN A 602 -45.31 -11.66 -10.01
CA ASN A 602 -44.91 -10.25 -9.88
C ASN A 602 -43.42 -10.21 -9.45
N PRO A 603 -42.50 -10.25 -10.42
CA PRO A 603 -41.07 -10.44 -10.11
C PRO A 603 -40.47 -9.23 -9.39
N ILE A 604 -39.72 -9.52 -8.32
CA ILE A 604 -38.99 -8.55 -7.52
C ILE A 604 -37.54 -9.01 -7.45
N ALA A 605 -36.59 -8.18 -7.87
CA ALA A 605 -35.18 -8.47 -7.66
C ALA A 605 -34.84 -8.40 -6.17
N VAL A 606 -34.42 -9.54 -5.62
CA VAL A 606 -33.98 -9.64 -4.20
C VAL A 606 -32.48 -9.34 -4.17
N GLN A 607 -32.14 -8.08 -4.08
CA GLN A 607 -30.75 -7.61 -4.03
C GLN A 607 -30.62 -6.31 -3.25
N ALA A 608 -29.49 -6.13 -2.61
CA ALA A 608 -29.17 -4.91 -1.90
C ALA A 608 -27.77 -4.41 -2.28
N THR A 609 -27.65 -3.10 -2.41
CA THR A 609 -26.38 -2.42 -2.64
C THR A 609 -26.15 -1.41 -1.54
N SER A 610 -24.98 -1.47 -0.89
CA SER A 610 -24.56 -0.49 0.09
C SER A 610 -23.20 0.10 -0.25
N SER A 611 -23.03 1.37 0.05
CA SER A 611 -21.76 2.08 0.01
C SER A 611 -21.46 2.64 1.39
N HIS A 612 -20.23 2.50 1.83
CA HIS A 612 -19.77 2.96 3.12
C HIS A 612 -18.55 3.86 2.98
N THR A 613 -18.56 4.96 3.71
CA THR A 613 -17.40 5.83 3.94
C THR A 613 -17.31 6.06 5.44
N SER A 614 -16.20 5.69 6.05
CA SER A 614 -16.07 5.87 7.49
C SER A 614 -15.68 7.31 7.85
N PRO A 615 -16.35 7.94 8.85
CA PRO A 615 -15.94 9.25 9.35
C PRO A 615 -14.65 9.21 10.18
N VAL A 616 -14.19 8.02 10.55
CA VAL A 616 -12.99 7.78 11.36
C VAL A 616 -12.09 6.73 10.71
N SER A 617 -10.81 6.74 11.04
CA SER A 617 -9.84 5.75 10.59
C SER A 617 -9.17 5.08 11.81
N PRO A 618 -9.86 4.14 12.48
CA PRO A 618 -9.35 3.56 13.72
C PRO A 618 -8.02 2.83 13.46
N PRO A 619 -6.96 3.19 14.22
CA PRO A 619 -5.65 2.63 13.97
C PRO A 619 -5.53 1.18 14.48
N PRO A 620 -5.00 0.25 13.66
CA PRO A 620 -4.38 -0.94 14.18
C PRO A 620 -3.08 -0.56 14.89
N PHE A 621 -2.67 -1.38 15.88
CA PHE A 621 -1.41 -1.24 16.60
C PHE A 621 -0.59 -2.53 16.53
N MET A 622 0.73 -2.41 16.67
CA MET A 622 1.63 -3.56 16.62
C MET A 622 2.85 -3.31 17.50
N VAL A 623 3.29 -4.37 18.17
CA VAL A 623 4.62 -4.44 18.80
C VAL A 623 5.42 -5.52 18.08
N GLY A 624 6.66 -5.21 17.72
CA GLY A 624 7.62 -6.14 17.13
C GLY A 624 8.91 -6.21 17.94
N MET A 625 9.44 -7.41 18.16
CA MET A 625 10.71 -7.66 18.84
C MET A 625 11.59 -8.54 17.98
N ALA A 626 12.85 -8.12 17.78
CA ALA A 626 13.83 -8.81 16.97
C ALA A 626 15.01 -9.28 17.81
N GLU A 627 15.49 -10.49 17.57
CA GLU A 627 16.79 -11.00 18.02
C GLU A 627 17.71 -11.12 16.81
N VAL A 628 18.91 -10.51 16.89
CA VAL A 628 19.92 -10.63 15.85
C VAL A 628 21.21 -11.25 16.40
N GLU A 629 21.95 -11.93 15.53
CA GLU A 629 23.34 -12.29 15.75
C GLU A 629 24.21 -11.45 14.81
N VAL A 630 25.16 -10.74 15.38
CA VAL A 630 26.13 -9.93 14.64
C VAL A 630 27.50 -10.59 14.70
N ASP A 631 28.08 -10.84 13.54
CA ASP A 631 29.48 -11.26 13.40
C ASP A 631 30.35 -9.99 13.32
N LYS A 632 31.16 -9.75 14.36
CA LYS A 632 32.01 -8.55 14.45
C LYS A 632 33.21 -8.57 13.50
N GLU A 633 33.58 -9.72 12.96
CA GLU A 633 34.69 -9.85 12.02
C GLU A 633 34.30 -9.48 10.60
N THR A 634 33.01 -9.74 10.24
CA THR A 634 32.50 -9.53 8.89
C THR A 634 31.46 -8.39 8.80
N GLY A 635 30.90 -7.99 9.94
CA GLY A 635 29.76 -7.05 10.00
C GLY A 635 28.41 -7.71 9.62
N SER A 636 28.38 -9.01 9.38
CA SER A 636 27.15 -9.71 9.00
C SER A 636 26.12 -9.69 10.14
N VAL A 637 24.86 -9.45 9.78
CA VAL A 637 23.70 -9.43 10.69
C VAL A 637 22.74 -10.52 10.26
N GLU A 638 22.42 -11.44 11.16
CA GLU A 638 21.43 -12.50 10.96
C GLU A 638 20.25 -12.30 11.90
N VAL A 639 19.04 -12.30 11.38
CA VAL A 639 17.80 -12.27 12.19
C VAL A 639 17.50 -13.70 12.62
N LEU A 640 17.55 -13.96 13.91
CA LEU A 640 17.34 -15.31 14.47
C LEU A 640 15.88 -15.57 14.86
N ASP A 641 15.25 -14.57 15.47
CA ASP A 641 13.87 -14.67 15.98
C ASP A 641 13.20 -13.31 15.82
N TYR A 642 11.93 -13.34 15.41
CA TYR A 642 11.08 -12.16 15.34
C TYR A 642 9.69 -12.49 15.88
N ALA A 643 9.28 -11.79 16.94
CA ALA A 643 7.93 -11.89 17.48
C ALA A 643 7.14 -10.62 17.20
N ALA A 644 5.88 -10.80 16.82
CA ALA A 644 4.95 -9.71 16.58
C ALA A 644 3.58 -10.00 17.18
N VAL A 645 3.02 -9.02 17.87
CA VAL A 645 1.64 -9.05 18.31
C VAL A 645 0.91 -7.86 17.75
N VAL A 646 -0.21 -8.13 17.07
CA VAL A 646 -0.96 -7.14 16.31
C VAL A 646 -2.36 -6.96 16.88
N ASP A 647 -2.75 -5.73 17.10
CA ASP A 647 -4.12 -5.31 17.35
C ASP A 647 -4.78 -4.91 16.03
N CYS A 648 -5.49 -5.84 15.41
CA CYS A 648 -6.30 -5.60 14.21
C CYS A 648 -7.82 -5.71 14.48
N GLY A 649 -8.23 -5.53 15.72
CA GLY A 649 -9.59 -5.84 16.14
C GLY A 649 -9.87 -7.34 16.06
N THR A 650 -11.06 -7.69 15.61
CA THR A 650 -11.41 -9.10 15.32
C THR A 650 -10.77 -9.54 14.00
N PRO A 651 -9.82 -10.48 13.98
CA PRO A 651 -9.30 -11.03 12.74
C PRO A 651 -10.38 -11.87 12.03
N ILE A 652 -10.88 -11.37 10.88
CA ILE A 652 -11.95 -12.06 10.12
C ILE A 652 -11.51 -13.48 9.70
N ASN A 653 -10.25 -13.60 9.27
CA ASN A 653 -9.61 -14.88 8.97
C ASN A 653 -8.21 -14.91 9.59
N PRO A 654 -8.02 -15.61 10.72
CA PRO A 654 -6.75 -15.61 11.44
C PRO A 654 -5.57 -16.12 10.61
N ASN A 655 -5.76 -17.12 9.76
CA ASN A 655 -4.69 -17.65 8.91
C ASN A 655 -4.24 -16.64 7.85
N LEU A 656 -5.19 -15.98 7.17
CA LEU A 656 -4.86 -14.96 6.16
C LEU A 656 -4.23 -13.73 6.82
N ALA A 657 -4.72 -13.32 7.99
CA ALA A 657 -4.13 -12.23 8.77
C ALA A 657 -2.68 -12.56 9.18
N ARG A 658 -2.41 -13.78 9.66
CA ARG A 658 -1.06 -14.23 10.01
C ARG A 658 -0.12 -14.20 8.81
N VAL A 659 -0.54 -14.74 7.67
CA VAL A 659 0.28 -14.74 6.43
C VAL A 659 0.58 -13.30 5.96
N GLN A 660 -0.38 -12.36 6.09
CA GLN A 660 -0.14 -10.96 5.79
C GLN A 660 0.89 -10.34 6.75
N THR A 661 0.85 -10.69 8.02
CA THR A 661 1.79 -10.21 9.03
C THR A 661 3.19 -10.74 8.78
N GLU A 662 3.34 -12.06 8.60
CA GLU A 662 4.63 -12.68 8.28
C GLU A 662 5.25 -12.09 7.01
N GLY A 663 4.46 -11.93 5.94
CA GLY A 663 4.92 -11.34 4.68
C GLY A 663 5.35 -9.87 4.82
N GLY A 664 4.69 -9.08 5.67
CA GLY A 664 5.08 -7.70 5.95
C GLY A 664 6.35 -7.58 6.79
N ILE A 665 6.51 -8.46 7.79
CA ILE A 665 7.74 -8.55 8.59
C ILE A 665 8.94 -8.82 7.69
N VAL A 666 8.83 -9.78 6.76
CA VAL A 666 9.93 -10.11 5.82
C VAL A 666 10.28 -8.92 4.93
N GLN A 667 9.30 -8.17 4.42
CA GLN A 667 9.57 -6.93 3.68
C GLN A 667 10.28 -5.89 4.57
N GLY A 668 9.89 -5.77 5.84
CA GLY A 668 10.57 -4.88 6.80
C GLY A 668 11.99 -5.30 7.13
N ILE A 669 12.28 -6.61 7.22
CA ILE A 669 13.64 -7.16 7.33
C ILE A 669 14.44 -6.81 6.08
N GLY A 670 13.82 -6.94 4.89
CA GLY A 670 14.42 -6.56 3.61
C GLY A 670 14.87 -5.11 3.60
N MET A 671 13.97 -4.20 3.98
CA MET A 671 14.26 -2.77 4.09
C MET A 671 15.35 -2.47 5.13
N ALA A 672 15.39 -3.23 6.22
CA ALA A 672 16.41 -3.04 7.28
C ALA A 672 17.83 -3.43 6.85
N LEU A 673 17.99 -4.53 6.10
CA LEU A 673 19.30 -5.20 5.94
C LEU A 673 19.77 -5.36 4.49
N PHE A 674 18.86 -5.35 3.48
CA PHE A 674 19.18 -5.85 2.14
C PHE A 674 18.85 -4.88 1.01
N GLU A 675 17.67 -4.22 1.08
CA GLU A 675 17.10 -3.52 -0.06
C GLU A 675 17.67 -2.11 -0.18
N ASP A 676 18.29 -1.82 -1.32
CA ASP A 676 18.84 -0.52 -1.64
C ASP A 676 18.54 -0.16 -3.09
N VAL A 677 18.24 1.10 -3.34
CA VAL A 677 18.05 1.70 -4.66
C VAL A 677 19.03 2.86 -4.77
N THR A 678 20.05 2.70 -5.59
CA THR A 678 21.08 3.71 -5.75
C THR A 678 21.19 4.20 -7.20
N TYR A 679 21.68 5.41 -7.37
CA TYR A 679 21.83 6.06 -8.65
C TYR A 679 23.28 6.50 -8.85
N ASN A 680 23.79 6.37 -10.08
CA ASN A 680 25.07 6.95 -10.40
C ASN A 680 24.92 8.50 -10.62
N GLU A 681 26.05 9.17 -10.81
CA GLU A 681 26.13 10.63 -11.03
C GLU A 681 25.30 11.14 -12.24
N LYS A 682 24.89 10.24 -13.14
CA LYS A 682 24.03 10.55 -14.29
C LYS A 682 22.56 10.23 -14.06
N GLY A 683 22.17 9.90 -12.84
CA GLY A 683 20.79 9.54 -12.48
C GLY A 683 20.32 8.16 -12.93
N ARG A 684 21.26 7.28 -13.37
CA ARG A 684 20.92 5.90 -13.77
C ARG A 684 20.84 4.99 -12.55
N LEU A 685 19.74 4.25 -12.42
CA LEU A 685 19.55 3.20 -11.43
C LEU A 685 20.59 2.09 -11.61
N LEU A 686 21.23 1.66 -10.53
CA LEU A 686 22.24 0.59 -10.53
C LEU A 686 21.62 -0.79 -10.26
N GLU A 687 20.64 -0.90 -9.36
CA GLU A 687 19.98 -2.14 -8.97
C GLU A 687 18.79 -2.44 -9.85
N ASN A 688 19.00 -2.76 -11.13
CA ASN A 688 17.95 -2.95 -12.14
C ASN A 688 17.50 -4.41 -12.32
N SER A 689 17.98 -5.32 -11.50
CA SER A 689 17.60 -6.75 -11.52
C SER A 689 17.79 -7.39 -10.14
N PHE A 690 17.23 -8.59 -9.92
CA PHE A 690 17.47 -9.36 -8.69
C PHE A 690 18.90 -9.88 -8.52
N LEU A 691 19.81 -9.65 -9.48
CA LEU A 691 21.24 -9.86 -9.28
C LEU A 691 21.84 -8.76 -8.39
N GLN A 692 21.38 -7.51 -8.54
CA GLN A 692 21.86 -6.36 -7.78
C GLN A 692 20.91 -6.03 -6.63
N TYR A 693 19.60 -5.93 -6.90
CA TYR A 693 18.57 -5.67 -5.90
C TYR A 693 18.30 -6.93 -5.08
N LYS A 694 18.66 -6.93 -3.80
CA LYS A 694 18.51 -8.08 -2.91
C LYS A 694 17.24 -7.98 -2.09
N ILE A 695 16.48 -9.08 -2.06
CA ILE A 695 15.35 -9.28 -1.16
C ILE A 695 15.62 -10.47 -0.26
N PRO A 696 15.07 -10.52 0.96
CA PRO A 696 15.23 -11.66 1.86
C PRO A 696 14.75 -12.97 1.25
N THR A 697 15.50 -14.03 1.47
CA THR A 697 15.09 -15.40 1.19
C THR A 697 14.56 -16.07 2.47
N ARG A 698 14.13 -17.34 2.36
CA ARG A 698 13.71 -18.10 3.55
C ARG A 698 14.82 -18.26 4.59
N LEU A 699 16.07 -18.18 4.18
CA LEU A 699 17.23 -18.32 5.08
C LEU A 699 17.52 -17.04 5.88
N ASP A 700 17.01 -15.89 5.44
CA ASP A 700 17.37 -14.58 5.99
C ASP A 700 16.37 -14.08 7.06
N MET A 701 15.26 -14.80 7.30
CA MET A 701 14.16 -14.30 8.13
C MET A 701 14.04 -14.92 9.53
N GLY A 702 14.85 -15.93 9.86
CA GLY A 702 14.81 -16.61 11.16
C GLY A 702 13.45 -17.27 11.49
N HIS A 703 13.11 -17.30 12.77
CA HIS A 703 11.81 -17.77 13.25
C HIS A 703 10.83 -16.59 13.39
N LEU A 704 9.68 -16.68 12.74
CA LEU A 704 8.62 -15.68 12.85
C LEU A 704 7.50 -16.20 13.77
N LYS A 705 7.14 -15.43 14.78
CA LYS A 705 6.05 -15.69 15.71
C LYS A 705 5.04 -14.56 15.63
N VAL A 706 3.79 -14.87 15.31
CA VAL A 706 2.72 -13.87 15.13
C VAL A 706 1.50 -14.26 15.93
N GLU A 707 1.02 -13.31 16.74
CA GLU A 707 -0.23 -13.42 17.47
C GLU A 707 -1.07 -12.14 17.33
N PHE A 708 -2.35 -12.22 17.69
CA PHE A 708 -3.29 -11.10 17.67
C PHE A 708 -3.76 -10.78 19.08
N ALA A 709 -3.66 -9.50 19.47
CA ALA A 709 -4.20 -9.04 20.74
C ALA A 709 -5.74 -8.97 20.65
N PRO A 710 -6.46 -9.40 21.69
CA PRO A 710 -7.90 -9.29 21.71
C PRO A 710 -8.33 -7.82 21.81
N SER A 711 -9.02 -7.34 20.79
CA SER A 711 -9.65 -6.02 20.74
C SER A 711 -10.92 -6.07 19.89
N TYR A 712 -11.75 -5.01 19.99
CA TYR A 712 -13.00 -4.91 19.24
C TYR A 712 -13.25 -3.46 18.85
N GLU A 713 -13.29 -3.18 17.56
CA GLU A 713 -13.57 -1.84 17.02
C GLU A 713 -15.05 -1.74 16.62
N PRO A 714 -15.86 -0.96 17.36
CA PRO A 714 -17.31 -0.91 17.13
C PRO A 714 -17.70 -0.38 15.74
N SER A 715 -16.89 0.46 15.13
CA SER A 715 -17.16 1.02 13.81
C SER A 715 -16.86 0.06 12.66
N GLY A 716 -16.06 -0.99 12.91
CA GLY A 716 -15.70 -1.99 11.92
C GLY A 716 -16.67 -3.17 11.82
N PRO A 717 -16.62 -3.93 10.71
CA PRO A 717 -17.44 -5.13 10.57
C PRO A 717 -17.01 -6.18 11.60
N PHE A 718 -17.93 -6.63 12.43
CA PHE A 718 -17.68 -7.60 13.50
C PHE A 718 -16.52 -7.23 14.43
N GLY A 719 -16.20 -5.95 14.55
CA GLY A 719 -15.12 -5.46 15.40
C GLY A 719 -13.74 -5.46 14.77
N ALA A 720 -13.62 -5.66 13.46
CA ALA A 720 -12.35 -5.69 12.74
C ALA A 720 -11.80 -4.28 12.47
N LYS A 721 -10.48 -4.17 12.51
CA LYS A 721 -9.68 -3.07 11.94
C LYS A 721 -8.86 -3.59 10.75
N SER A 722 -7.97 -2.76 10.23
CA SER A 722 -7.05 -3.16 9.17
C SER A 722 -5.83 -3.94 9.69
N ILE A 723 -5.10 -4.58 8.77
CA ILE A 723 -3.81 -5.23 9.06
C ILE A 723 -2.80 -5.07 7.92
N GLY A 724 -3.26 -4.59 6.74
CA GLY A 724 -2.50 -4.68 5.50
C GLY A 724 -1.13 -4.03 5.51
N GLU A 725 -0.94 -2.88 6.15
CA GLU A 725 0.27 -2.07 6.06
C GLU A 725 1.09 -2.00 7.34
N ILE A 726 0.47 -2.03 8.51
CA ILE A 726 1.17 -1.88 9.80
C ILE A 726 2.32 -2.87 9.98
N VAL A 727 2.18 -4.05 9.42
CA VAL A 727 3.05 -5.22 9.61
C VAL A 727 4.48 -5.07 9.05
N ILE A 728 4.76 -4.03 8.27
CA ILE A 728 6.11 -3.72 7.75
C ILE A 728 6.85 -2.70 8.64
N ASN A 729 6.17 -2.04 9.58
CA ASN A 729 6.68 -0.83 10.21
C ASN A 729 7.67 -1.09 11.37
N THR A 730 7.54 -2.21 12.08
CA THR A 730 8.36 -2.49 13.29
C THR A 730 9.73 -3.12 13.03
N PRO A 731 10.01 -3.89 11.93
CA PRO A 731 11.27 -4.60 11.81
C PRO A 731 12.50 -3.68 11.76
N SER A 732 12.48 -2.61 10.96
CA SER A 732 13.65 -1.74 10.79
C SER A 732 14.14 -1.11 12.09
N PRO A 733 13.31 -0.46 12.94
CA PRO A 733 13.79 0.11 14.19
C PRO A 733 14.15 -0.94 15.26
N ALA A 734 13.46 -2.08 15.30
CA ALA A 734 13.78 -3.17 16.22
C ALA A 734 15.14 -3.80 15.89
N ILE A 735 15.41 -4.05 14.60
CA ILE A 735 16.71 -4.59 14.14
C ILE A 735 17.81 -3.56 14.37
N ALA A 736 17.60 -2.29 14.05
CA ALA A 736 18.59 -1.23 14.26
C ALA A 736 19.01 -1.12 15.74
N GLN A 737 18.06 -1.22 16.68
CA GLN A 737 18.36 -1.28 18.10
C GLN A 737 19.15 -2.53 18.48
N ALA A 738 18.77 -3.69 17.99
CA ALA A 738 19.46 -4.95 18.28
C ALA A 738 20.92 -4.89 17.78
N VAL A 739 21.14 -4.36 16.56
CA VAL A 739 22.51 -4.17 16.01
C VAL A 739 23.30 -3.18 16.86
N PHE A 740 22.72 -2.05 17.28
CA PHE A 740 23.37 -1.12 18.19
C PHE A 740 23.81 -1.82 19.48
N ARG A 741 22.95 -2.58 20.09
CA ARG A 741 23.25 -3.27 21.35
C ARG A 741 24.36 -4.34 21.18
N ALA A 742 24.43 -4.98 20.02
CA ALA A 742 25.49 -5.94 19.73
C ALA A 742 26.85 -5.28 19.43
N THR A 743 26.87 -4.08 18.84
CA THR A 743 28.06 -3.40 18.30
C THR A 743 28.46 -2.15 19.05
N GLY A 744 27.50 -1.51 19.73
CA GLY A 744 27.62 -0.18 20.34
C GLY A 744 27.55 0.96 19.32
N VAL A 745 27.19 0.72 18.05
CA VAL A 745 27.14 1.72 16.97
C VAL A 745 25.71 1.94 16.53
N TRP A 746 25.22 3.18 16.58
CA TRP A 746 23.91 3.55 16.03
C TRP A 746 23.97 3.69 14.52
N HIS A 747 23.18 2.87 13.82
CA HIS A 747 22.95 2.98 12.38
C HIS A 747 21.65 3.76 12.14
N ARG A 748 21.76 4.96 11.60
CA ARG A 748 20.64 5.87 11.32
C ARG A 748 20.28 5.95 9.85
N GLU A 749 20.94 5.14 9.03
CA GLU A 749 20.71 5.03 7.60
C GLU A 749 20.46 3.56 7.22
N LEU A 750 19.32 3.30 6.57
CA LEU A 750 18.98 1.98 6.02
C LEU A 750 19.47 1.84 4.56
N PRO A 751 19.75 0.63 4.08
CA PRO A 751 19.86 -0.62 4.84
C PRO A 751 21.12 -0.64 5.71
N ILE A 752 21.08 -1.45 6.79
CA ILE A 752 22.23 -1.70 7.70
C ILE A 752 23.07 -2.82 7.09
N THR A 753 23.91 -2.46 6.13
CA THR A 753 24.73 -3.44 5.41
C THR A 753 25.90 -3.94 6.26
N PRO A 754 26.46 -5.15 5.98
CA PRO A 754 27.65 -5.64 6.66
C PRO A 754 28.82 -4.65 6.63
N GLU A 755 29.00 -3.94 5.51
CA GLU A 755 30.03 -2.91 5.39
C GLU A 755 29.81 -1.77 6.37
N LYS A 756 28.58 -1.21 6.47
CA LYS A 756 28.25 -0.13 7.43
C LYS A 756 28.49 -0.58 8.87
N VAL A 757 28.10 -1.81 9.21
CA VAL A 757 28.32 -2.38 10.55
C VAL A 757 29.80 -2.49 10.86
N LEU A 758 30.59 -3.09 9.96
CA LEU A 758 32.05 -3.30 10.13
C LEU A 758 32.79 -1.96 10.23
N MET A 759 32.49 -1.00 9.35
CA MET A 759 33.15 0.31 9.34
C MET A 759 32.79 1.12 10.59
N GLY A 760 31.49 1.13 10.96
CA GLY A 760 31.07 1.82 12.18
C GLY A 760 31.72 1.32 13.47
N MET A 761 32.02 0.01 13.57
CA MET A 761 32.78 -0.56 14.68
C MET A 761 34.27 -0.15 14.64
N LYS A 762 34.88 -0.07 13.45
CA LYS A 762 36.28 0.35 13.28
C LYS A 762 36.48 1.82 13.62
N ASP A 763 35.56 2.69 13.27
CA ASP A 763 35.65 4.12 13.56
C ASP A 763 35.52 4.46 15.06
N ARG A 764 35.11 3.50 15.88
CA ARG A 764 35.00 3.61 17.34
C ARG A 764 36.27 3.13 18.08
N GLY A 765 37.09 2.31 17.48
CA GLY A 765 38.34 1.75 18.03
C GLY A 765 39.54 2.55 17.62
#